data_29139e805f0a9fef87883da69267d338
#
_entry.id   29139e805f0a9fef87883da69267d338
#
_cell.length_a   1.000
_cell.length_b   1.000
_cell.length_c   1.000
_cell.angle_alpha   90.00
_cell.angle_beta   90.00
_cell.angle_gamma   90.00
#
_symmetry.space_group_name_H-M   'P 1'
#
loop_
_entity.id
_entity.type
_entity.pdbx_description
1 polymer ?
#
loop_
_entity_poly.entity_id
_entity_poly.type
_entity_poly.pdbx_seq_one_letter_code
_entity_poly.pdbx_strand_id
1 'polypeptide(L)'
;MNKLRFNIVKLLFVSLITMFSGMVMSGCSDDDEVRQSQYGEVQFKLYKEASYNEGTEDVARSVASRASVNKLSDAQKIEIEMLFNGTSITQTLKLNAYNNENAEYGLRSDRLQLLVGDYKVVGYKLYKVEEQEDVVIAEVSADADETFSVVPSGLTVKDLTIDAQARGSVKFKLEKDLPNIKSRANNEGYLFTDIKLATVLVQNTFSQVTYEFEKLKVRYEEEYELTDPDSENDKYTDHGVAYCDSAVWLPAGNYKVISYTVYSKQGVTETALETQAVSGETFTVEDNQLTEYAIVPVLVSETAENIKDYLALKEIWEKMGGKNWKYYGQTYPEGANWNFNKDIDMWGDQPGVTLNNKGRVSSLSLSGFGASGELPDAIGQLTELRILALGSHDETYGNMLFGPDGIQPDMSEAKRDKMRMDYKEHFLDRDVRENLSEMLQWTINNYTSQSKIKKSSRISTKDTQIGIITNKITGVSKAVMRLKNLQQFYLANSPITYDKICTDWTDPNSSYAQQYEKENLSWAGMTNLTDVELYNCVNLTRLPLDMVGNLPELQLLNIACNQNISGEQLREDWSKLCDMPAGPRLQILYMGYNNLEEFPEDAQLRKMVKFKMLDCTTNKVHTLHSFGTDIKLSTLYLDNNKITSIPDDFCAFTNEVEILGFSYNELTEVPNIFNAKSIYIMNTVDFSHNNITGFSGGDDGFKGINAYTVSLSYNKLKKFPKALFKSGSPIQTLDLSANELTEVKEGEMQGSNAHLLQTLDLRFNKLTKLCDDFRATNIPYLTGIDLSYNSFSEVPPQPLNCSELKAFAIRYQRNEKGERTLRDWPVGIMQCPSLIQLQIGSNDIRKVNETITPYVWILDIKDNPNISIDLSGACSAIQNGMYLLFYDKTQDIRGCDILGIER
;
A
#
# COMPACT_ATOMS: atom_id res chain seq x y z
N MET A 1 -6.82 -23.84 -33.88
CA MET A 1 -5.44 -24.03 -33.40
C MET A 1 -4.62 -22.71 -33.42
N ASN A 2 -4.65 -21.91 -34.47
CA ASN A 2 -3.86 -20.66 -34.49
C ASN A 2 -4.34 -19.56 -33.57
N LYS A 3 -5.65 -19.41 -33.32
CA LYS A 3 -6.18 -18.43 -32.33
C LYS A 3 -5.87 -18.80 -30.88
N LEU A 4 -5.87 -20.09 -30.55
CA LEU A 4 -5.53 -20.57 -29.22
C LEU A 4 -4.05 -20.38 -28.88
N ARG A 5 -3.18 -20.64 -29.88
CA ARG A 5 -1.74 -20.38 -29.76
C ARG A 5 -1.44 -18.88 -29.63
N PHE A 6 -2.17 -18.04 -30.34
CA PHE A 6 -2.01 -16.58 -30.30
C PHE A 6 -2.38 -15.97 -28.91
N ASN A 7 -3.45 -16.47 -28.29
CA ASN A 7 -3.86 -16.04 -26.95
C ASN A 7 -2.92 -16.55 -25.86
N ILE A 8 -2.43 -17.77 -25.95
CA ILE A 8 -1.44 -18.34 -25.01
C ILE A 8 -0.13 -17.55 -25.08
N VAL A 9 0.28 -17.17 -26.27
CA VAL A 9 1.50 -16.42 -26.49
C VAL A 9 1.37 -14.97 -25.97
N LYS A 10 0.22 -14.32 -26.11
CA LYS A 10 -0.04 -13.02 -25.49
C LYS A 10 -0.04 -13.08 -23.94
N LEU A 11 -0.60 -14.12 -23.37
CA LEU A 11 -0.58 -14.33 -21.92
C LEU A 11 0.84 -14.55 -21.39
N LEU A 12 1.66 -15.29 -22.13
CA LEU A 12 3.05 -15.56 -21.81
C LEU A 12 3.95 -14.32 -21.96
N PHE A 13 3.61 -13.39 -22.87
CA PHE A 13 4.35 -12.14 -23.04
C PHE A 13 4.36 -11.30 -21.77
N VAL A 14 3.23 -11.17 -21.12
CA VAL A 14 3.13 -10.38 -19.88
C VAL A 14 3.73 -11.12 -18.68
N SER A 15 3.52 -12.43 -18.57
CA SER A 15 4.15 -13.22 -17.49
C SER A 15 5.68 -13.26 -17.58
N LEU A 16 6.24 -13.11 -18.79
CA LEU A 16 7.69 -13.09 -18.97
C LEU A 16 8.33 -11.75 -18.62
N ILE A 17 7.61 -10.67 -18.90
CA ILE A 17 8.01 -9.33 -18.48
C ILE A 17 8.11 -9.29 -16.95
N THR A 18 7.22 -10.00 -16.23
CA THR A 18 7.27 -10.09 -14.75
C THR A 18 8.49 -10.83 -14.22
N MET A 19 9.02 -11.81 -14.95
CA MET A 19 10.17 -12.59 -14.49
C MET A 19 11.51 -11.84 -14.56
N PHE A 20 11.64 -10.88 -15.50
CA PHE A 20 12.90 -10.14 -15.67
C PHE A 20 12.88 -8.73 -15.04
N SER A 21 11.74 -8.19 -14.68
CA SER A 21 11.68 -6.87 -14.08
C SER A 21 12.20 -6.82 -12.64
N GLY A 22 12.10 -7.91 -11.89
CA GLY A 22 12.79 -8.07 -10.60
C GLY A 22 14.32 -8.14 -10.72
N MET A 23 14.84 -8.38 -11.91
CA MET A 23 16.27 -8.55 -12.17
C MET A 23 16.97 -7.29 -12.71
N VAL A 24 16.26 -6.21 -12.99
CA VAL A 24 16.84 -5.00 -13.61
C VAL A 24 17.31 -3.97 -12.58
N MET A 25 17.06 -4.19 -11.29
CA MET A 25 17.21 -3.17 -10.27
C MET A 25 18.51 -3.22 -9.48
N SER A 26 19.63 -3.54 -10.08
CA SER A 26 20.89 -3.13 -9.46
C SER A 26 22.09 -3.25 -10.42
N GLY A 27 22.37 -2.21 -11.08
CA GLY A 27 23.61 -2.03 -11.82
C GLY A 27 24.10 -0.62 -11.61
N CYS A 28 25.01 -0.42 -10.68
CA CYS A 28 25.78 0.80 -10.63
C CYS A 28 26.62 0.93 -11.90
N SER A 29 26.33 1.92 -12.71
CA SER A 29 27.30 2.55 -13.59
C SER A 29 27.34 4.01 -13.21
N ASP A 30 28.54 4.58 -13.16
CA ASP A 30 28.83 5.97 -12.86
C ASP A 30 28.32 6.94 -13.94
N ASP A 31 27.03 6.88 -14.24
CA ASP A 31 26.34 7.88 -15.04
C ASP A 31 24.99 8.16 -14.38
N ASP A 32 24.82 9.40 -13.95
CA ASP A 32 23.68 9.98 -13.21
C ASP A 32 22.34 9.96 -13.96
N GLU A 33 21.88 8.82 -14.45
CA GLU A 33 20.50 8.60 -14.82
C GLU A 33 19.90 7.51 -13.92
N VAL A 34 19.12 7.94 -12.94
CA VAL A 34 18.23 7.08 -12.16
C VAL A 34 17.31 6.34 -13.14
N ARG A 35 17.63 5.08 -13.43
CA ARG A 35 16.76 4.22 -14.24
C ARG A 35 15.55 3.84 -13.40
N GLN A 36 14.46 4.57 -13.57
CA GLN A 36 13.15 4.15 -13.05
C GLN A 36 12.79 2.76 -13.61
N SER A 37 12.13 1.93 -12.80
CA SER A 37 11.54 0.69 -13.27
C SER A 37 10.66 0.98 -14.50
N GLN A 38 10.84 0.21 -15.56
CA GLN A 38 10.03 0.37 -16.77
C GLN A 38 8.64 -0.25 -16.64
N TYR A 39 8.36 -0.89 -15.50
CA TYR A 39 7.12 -1.64 -15.26
C TYR A 39 6.47 -1.25 -13.94
N GLY A 40 5.15 -1.33 -13.92
CA GLY A 40 4.32 -1.24 -12.74
C GLY A 40 3.23 -2.31 -12.77
N GLU A 41 2.54 -2.49 -11.67
CA GLU A 41 1.40 -3.40 -11.56
C GLU A 41 0.08 -2.67 -11.75
N VAL A 42 -0.90 -3.34 -12.36
CA VAL A 42 -2.29 -2.90 -12.39
C VAL A 42 -3.19 -4.01 -11.87
N GLN A 43 -4.21 -3.62 -11.15
CA GLN A 43 -5.28 -4.50 -10.71
C GLN A 43 -6.62 -3.87 -11.07
N PHE A 44 -7.49 -4.63 -11.72
CA PHE A 44 -8.81 -4.16 -12.08
C PHE A 44 -9.82 -4.53 -10.98
N LYS A 45 -10.66 -3.58 -10.64
CA LYS A 45 -11.72 -3.72 -9.65
C LYS A 45 -13.05 -3.60 -10.37
N LEU A 46 -13.83 -4.67 -10.36
CA LEU A 46 -15.11 -4.76 -11.03
C LEU A 46 -16.27 -4.72 -10.03
N TYR A 47 -17.19 -3.83 -10.22
CA TYR A 47 -18.40 -3.70 -9.40
C TYR A 47 -19.61 -3.26 -10.22
N LYS A 48 -20.78 -3.42 -9.63
CA LYS A 48 -22.05 -2.98 -10.20
C LYS A 48 -22.23 -1.48 -9.92
N GLU A 49 -22.59 -0.72 -10.93
CA GLU A 49 -22.98 0.68 -10.82
C GLU A 49 -24.44 0.82 -11.28
N ALA A 50 -25.24 1.57 -10.53
CA ALA A 50 -26.57 1.95 -10.95
C ALA A 50 -26.51 3.32 -11.61
N SER A 51 -26.96 3.43 -12.84
CA SER A 51 -27.28 4.73 -13.41
C SER A 51 -28.55 5.26 -12.72
N TYR A 52 -28.36 6.22 -11.82
CA TYR A 52 -29.45 6.91 -11.15
C TYR A 52 -29.87 8.13 -11.97
N ASN A 53 -31.12 8.13 -12.47
CA ASN A 53 -31.80 9.35 -12.93
C ASN A 53 -32.96 9.63 -11.96
N GLU A 54 -32.92 10.83 -11.34
CA GLU A 54 -33.98 11.31 -10.51
C GLU A 54 -35.35 11.24 -11.23
N GLY A 55 -36.27 10.59 -10.57
CA GLY A 55 -37.71 10.85 -10.59
C GLY A 55 -38.36 11.11 -11.94
N THR A 56 -38.49 10.11 -12.78
CA THR A 56 -39.68 9.85 -13.62
C THR A 56 -39.57 8.41 -14.12
N GLU A 57 -40.61 7.63 -13.95
CA GLU A 57 -40.93 6.49 -14.81
C GLU A 57 -40.91 7.04 -16.26
N ASP A 58 -40.15 6.39 -17.15
CA ASP A 58 -39.99 6.74 -18.55
C ASP A 58 -39.07 7.93 -18.88
N VAL A 59 -37.75 7.71 -18.82
CA VAL A 59 -36.88 8.14 -19.92
C VAL A 59 -35.70 7.16 -20.00
N ALA A 60 -35.85 6.15 -20.83
CA ALA A 60 -34.74 5.44 -21.40
C ALA A 60 -33.92 6.42 -22.28
N ARG A 61 -32.96 7.13 -21.68
CA ARG A 61 -31.92 7.80 -22.45
C ARG A 61 -30.84 6.75 -22.68
N SER A 62 -30.60 6.50 -23.94
CA SER A 62 -29.53 5.72 -24.50
C SER A 62 -28.17 6.17 -23.98
N VAL A 63 -27.75 5.67 -22.84
CA VAL A 63 -26.34 5.45 -22.58
C VAL A 63 -25.96 4.24 -23.43
N ALA A 64 -24.90 4.35 -24.24
CA ALA A 64 -24.39 3.26 -25.04
C ALA A 64 -24.43 1.99 -24.21
N SER A 65 -25.01 0.92 -24.77
CA SER A 65 -25.41 -0.31 -24.09
C SER A 65 -24.27 -0.87 -23.22
N ARG A 66 -24.29 -0.54 -21.94
CA ARG A 66 -23.47 -1.26 -20.97
C ARG A 66 -24.09 -2.66 -20.85
N ALA A 67 -23.29 -3.66 -21.10
CA ALA A 67 -23.74 -5.03 -20.91
C ALA A 67 -24.00 -5.28 -19.44
N SER A 68 -25.03 -6.06 -19.15
CA SER A 68 -25.45 -6.39 -17.79
C SER A 68 -25.25 -7.87 -17.51
N VAL A 69 -24.88 -8.22 -16.29
CA VAL A 69 -24.83 -9.60 -15.79
C VAL A 69 -25.90 -9.83 -14.74
N ASN A 70 -26.51 -11.03 -14.74
CA ASN A 70 -27.50 -11.37 -13.73
C ASN A 70 -26.87 -11.46 -12.33
N LYS A 71 -25.72 -12.16 -12.22
CA LYS A 71 -24.96 -12.29 -10.98
C LYS A 71 -23.50 -11.96 -11.25
N LEU A 72 -22.93 -11.05 -10.47
CA LEU A 72 -21.52 -10.70 -10.58
C LEU A 72 -20.60 -11.88 -10.22
N SER A 73 -21.04 -12.73 -9.29
CA SER A 73 -20.37 -13.97 -8.91
C SER A 73 -20.20 -14.99 -10.04
N ASP A 74 -20.95 -14.86 -11.13
CA ASP A 74 -20.77 -15.70 -12.33
C ASP A 74 -19.52 -15.30 -13.12
N ALA A 75 -19.01 -14.08 -12.96
CA ALA A 75 -17.81 -13.59 -13.62
C ALA A 75 -16.55 -14.15 -12.95
N GLN A 76 -15.92 -15.14 -13.56
CA GLN A 76 -14.72 -15.79 -13.05
C GLN A 76 -13.43 -15.31 -13.71
N LYS A 77 -13.54 -14.76 -14.92
CA LYS A 77 -12.42 -14.15 -15.66
C LYS A 77 -12.88 -12.88 -16.37
N ILE A 78 -11.94 -11.99 -16.57
CA ILE A 78 -12.11 -10.77 -17.36
C ILE A 78 -11.05 -10.73 -18.45
N GLU A 79 -11.46 -10.51 -19.69
CA GLU A 79 -10.58 -10.17 -20.81
C GLU A 79 -10.69 -8.66 -21.04
N ILE A 80 -9.59 -7.95 -20.92
CA ILE A 80 -9.54 -6.50 -21.05
C ILE A 80 -8.73 -6.13 -22.27
N GLU A 81 -9.29 -5.31 -23.14
CA GLU A 81 -8.58 -4.71 -24.27
C GLU A 81 -8.20 -3.27 -23.92
N MET A 82 -6.91 -2.96 -24.06
CA MET A 82 -6.32 -1.67 -23.71
C MET A 82 -5.47 -1.16 -24.87
N LEU A 83 -5.40 0.13 -25.03
CA LEU A 83 -4.46 0.80 -25.93
C LEU A 83 -3.29 1.38 -25.13
N PHE A 84 -2.08 1.11 -25.61
CA PHE A 84 -0.85 1.72 -25.12
C PHE A 84 -0.06 2.24 -26.32
N ASN A 85 0.21 3.52 -26.37
CA ASN A 85 0.90 4.18 -27.50
C ASN A 85 0.29 3.81 -28.88
N GLY A 86 -1.04 3.67 -28.94
CA GLY A 86 -1.76 3.30 -30.17
C GLY A 86 -1.77 1.80 -30.49
N THR A 87 -1.13 0.97 -29.68
CA THR A 87 -1.13 -0.50 -29.86
C THR A 87 -2.17 -1.13 -28.93
N SER A 88 -3.02 -2.01 -29.47
CA SER A 88 -3.99 -2.76 -28.67
C SER A 88 -3.32 -3.92 -27.95
N ILE A 89 -3.57 -4.04 -26.65
CA ILE A 89 -3.13 -5.12 -25.78
C ILE A 89 -4.38 -5.77 -25.18
N THR A 90 -4.53 -7.08 -25.34
CA THR A 90 -5.63 -7.82 -24.72
C THR A 90 -5.09 -8.76 -23.65
N GLN A 91 -5.68 -8.74 -22.46
CA GLN A 91 -5.28 -9.56 -21.32
C GLN A 91 -6.48 -10.26 -20.69
N THR A 92 -6.32 -11.55 -20.37
CA THR A 92 -7.32 -12.31 -19.65
C THR A 92 -6.82 -12.58 -18.24
N LEU A 93 -7.57 -12.13 -17.26
CA LEU A 93 -7.23 -12.20 -15.84
C LEU A 93 -8.31 -12.95 -15.08
N LYS A 94 -7.93 -13.67 -14.03
CA LYS A 94 -8.89 -14.28 -13.11
C LYS A 94 -9.50 -13.20 -12.22
N LEU A 95 -10.77 -13.36 -11.90
CA LEU A 95 -11.51 -12.54 -10.95
C LEU A 95 -11.71 -13.30 -9.64
N ASN A 96 -11.52 -12.61 -8.52
CA ASN A 96 -11.66 -13.15 -7.18
C ASN A 96 -12.50 -12.19 -6.34
N ALA A 97 -13.27 -12.72 -5.40
CA ALA A 97 -13.97 -11.92 -4.40
C ALA A 97 -12.94 -11.17 -3.52
N TYR A 98 -13.26 -9.95 -3.15
CA TYR A 98 -12.40 -9.16 -2.29
C TYR A 98 -12.51 -9.62 -0.84
N ASN A 99 -11.37 -9.89 -0.18
CA ASN A 99 -11.27 -10.32 1.23
C ASN A 99 -12.16 -11.52 1.62
N ASN A 100 -12.43 -12.45 0.70
CA ASN A 100 -13.37 -13.55 0.88
C ASN A 100 -14.82 -13.12 1.19
N GLU A 101 -15.17 -11.89 0.86
CA GLU A 101 -16.54 -11.40 0.92
C GLU A 101 -17.41 -12.00 -0.20
N ASN A 102 -18.70 -11.69 -0.18
CA ASN A 102 -19.61 -12.14 -1.23
C ASN A 102 -19.20 -11.53 -2.58
N ALA A 103 -18.92 -12.37 -3.57
CA ALA A 103 -18.52 -11.96 -4.92
C ALA A 103 -19.54 -11.04 -5.61
N GLU A 104 -20.80 -11.03 -5.17
CA GLU A 104 -21.84 -10.11 -5.66
C GLU A 104 -21.57 -8.65 -5.30
N TYR A 105 -20.75 -8.38 -4.29
CA TYR A 105 -20.44 -7.02 -3.85
C TYR A 105 -19.29 -6.39 -4.60
N GLY A 106 -18.48 -7.20 -5.26
CA GLY A 106 -17.36 -6.75 -6.09
C GLY A 106 -16.29 -7.80 -6.27
N LEU A 107 -15.55 -7.68 -7.37
CA LEU A 107 -14.49 -8.59 -7.75
C LEU A 107 -13.19 -7.82 -8.00
N ARG A 108 -12.07 -8.48 -7.78
CA ARG A 108 -10.74 -7.99 -8.19
C ARG A 108 -10.06 -8.98 -9.10
N SER A 109 -9.38 -8.45 -10.11
CA SER A 109 -8.53 -9.28 -10.97
C SER A 109 -7.24 -9.68 -10.24
N ASP A 110 -6.58 -10.72 -10.74
CA ASP A 110 -5.17 -10.90 -10.46
C ASP A 110 -4.38 -9.65 -10.91
N ARG A 111 -3.22 -9.45 -10.32
CA ARG A 111 -2.34 -8.34 -10.69
C ARG A 111 -1.71 -8.59 -12.05
N LEU A 112 -1.62 -7.55 -12.84
CA LEU A 112 -1.05 -7.56 -14.17
C LEU A 112 0.13 -6.59 -14.22
N GLN A 113 1.28 -7.03 -14.67
CA GLN A 113 2.43 -6.15 -14.86
C GLN A 113 2.41 -5.56 -16.27
N LEU A 114 2.54 -4.23 -16.36
CA LEU A 114 2.53 -3.47 -17.60
C LEU A 114 3.71 -2.50 -17.65
N LEU A 115 4.05 -2.05 -18.86
CA LEU A 115 5.01 -0.95 -19.04
C LEU A 115 4.47 0.34 -18.40
N VAL A 116 5.37 1.16 -17.90
CA VAL A 116 5.04 2.48 -17.37
C VAL A 116 4.49 3.36 -18.49
N GLY A 117 3.38 4.03 -18.23
CA GLY A 117 2.76 4.97 -19.15
C GLY A 117 1.23 4.96 -19.08
N ASP A 118 0.63 5.70 -19.99
CA ASP A 118 -0.81 5.91 -20.02
C ASP A 118 -1.49 4.87 -20.91
N TYR A 119 -2.53 4.25 -20.36
CA TYR A 119 -3.36 3.25 -21.00
C TYR A 119 -4.77 3.74 -21.14
N LYS A 120 -5.45 3.31 -22.20
CA LYS A 120 -6.88 3.51 -22.39
C LYS A 120 -7.57 2.15 -22.50
N VAL A 121 -8.57 1.91 -21.66
CA VAL A 121 -9.42 0.73 -21.80
C VAL A 121 -10.33 0.90 -23.01
N VAL A 122 -10.33 -0.03 -23.93
CA VAL A 122 -11.19 -0.03 -25.12
C VAL A 122 -12.48 -0.78 -24.85
N GLY A 123 -12.38 -1.83 -24.05
CA GLY A 123 -13.51 -2.65 -23.66
C GLY A 123 -13.06 -3.85 -22.85
N TYR A 124 -14.03 -4.59 -22.33
CA TYR A 124 -13.75 -5.83 -21.63
C TYR A 124 -14.89 -6.82 -21.76
N LYS A 125 -14.55 -8.10 -21.61
CA LYS A 125 -15.47 -9.24 -21.65
C LYS A 125 -15.38 -10.00 -20.34
N LEU A 126 -16.51 -10.41 -19.83
CA LEU A 126 -16.61 -11.25 -18.65
C LEU A 126 -16.93 -12.68 -19.07
N TYR A 127 -16.28 -13.62 -18.40
CA TYR A 127 -16.43 -15.04 -18.69
C TYR A 127 -16.83 -15.82 -17.44
N LYS A 128 -17.73 -16.77 -17.64
CA LYS A 128 -18.01 -17.88 -16.72
C LYS A 128 -17.30 -19.13 -17.25
N VAL A 129 -16.75 -19.94 -16.38
CA VAL A 129 -16.14 -21.22 -16.75
C VAL A 129 -17.18 -22.33 -16.58
N GLU A 130 -17.62 -22.93 -17.70
CA GLU A 130 -18.54 -24.07 -17.72
C GLU A 130 -17.88 -25.26 -18.41
N GLU A 131 -17.85 -26.41 -17.75
CA GLU A 131 -17.27 -27.66 -18.29
C GLU A 131 -15.86 -27.51 -18.92
N GLN A 132 -15.03 -26.61 -18.37
CA GLN A 132 -13.69 -26.22 -18.82
C GLN A 132 -13.64 -25.31 -20.07
N GLU A 133 -14.77 -24.78 -20.50
CA GLU A 133 -14.84 -23.77 -21.56
C GLU A 133 -15.19 -22.39 -20.97
N ASP A 134 -14.63 -21.37 -21.58
CA ASP A 134 -14.90 -19.97 -21.21
C ASP A 134 -16.13 -19.46 -21.99
N VAL A 135 -17.24 -19.25 -21.28
CA VAL A 135 -18.47 -18.70 -21.86
C VAL A 135 -18.56 -17.21 -21.57
N VAL A 136 -18.69 -16.39 -22.64
CA VAL A 136 -18.89 -14.94 -22.48
C VAL A 136 -20.25 -14.67 -21.86
N ILE A 137 -20.27 -13.97 -20.73
CA ILE A 137 -21.51 -13.59 -20.05
C ILE A 137 -21.83 -12.10 -20.20
N ALA A 138 -20.82 -11.29 -20.52
CA ALA A 138 -20.98 -9.87 -20.82
C ALA A 138 -19.85 -9.34 -21.68
N GLU A 139 -20.15 -8.33 -22.50
CA GLU A 139 -19.19 -7.56 -23.28
C GLU A 139 -19.49 -6.07 -23.10
N VAL A 140 -18.48 -5.31 -22.68
CA VAL A 140 -18.60 -3.89 -22.35
C VAL A 140 -17.63 -3.10 -23.23
N SER A 141 -18.13 -2.11 -23.95
CA SER A 141 -17.29 -1.13 -24.62
C SER A 141 -17.04 0.04 -23.67
N ALA A 142 -15.79 0.38 -23.43
CA ALA A 142 -15.43 1.48 -22.55
C ALA A 142 -15.70 2.84 -23.19
N ASP A 143 -16.05 3.81 -22.34
CA ASP A 143 -16.24 5.20 -22.77
C ASP A 143 -14.88 5.85 -23.15
N ALA A 144 -14.98 7.01 -23.86
CA ALA A 144 -13.80 7.69 -24.38
C ALA A 144 -12.78 8.11 -23.31
N ASP A 145 -13.19 8.23 -22.06
CA ASP A 145 -12.37 8.72 -20.94
C ASP A 145 -11.88 7.62 -19.99
N GLU A 146 -12.05 6.36 -20.34
CA GLU A 146 -11.61 5.21 -19.53
C GLU A 146 -10.07 5.00 -19.60
N THR A 147 -9.32 5.93 -19.02
CA THR A 147 -7.86 5.91 -19.00
C THR A 147 -7.30 5.57 -17.61
N PHE A 148 -6.05 5.09 -17.56
CA PHE A 148 -5.28 4.93 -16.33
C PHE A 148 -3.78 5.01 -16.63
N SER A 149 -2.97 5.37 -15.64
CA SER A 149 -1.52 5.42 -15.77
C SER A 149 -0.86 4.33 -14.94
N VAL A 150 0.06 3.60 -15.56
CA VAL A 150 0.93 2.63 -14.88
C VAL A 150 2.19 3.37 -14.43
N VAL A 151 2.49 3.28 -13.15
CA VAL A 151 3.62 3.97 -12.53
C VAL A 151 4.75 2.98 -12.22
N PRO A 152 6.02 3.42 -12.26
CA PRO A 152 7.16 2.54 -12.00
C PRO A 152 7.05 1.85 -10.64
N SER A 153 7.22 0.52 -10.61
CA SER A 153 7.19 -0.31 -9.39
C SER A 153 5.94 -0.12 -8.52
N GLY A 154 4.88 0.45 -9.06
CA GLY A 154 3.65 0.78 -8.37
C GLY A 154 2.49 -0.14 -8.69
N LEU A 155 1.47 -0.14 -7.80
CA LEU A 155 0.19 -0.78 -8.07
C LEU A 155 -0.85 0.28 -8.42
N THR A 156 -1.32 0.28 -9.66
CA THR A 156 -2.47 1.06 -10.10
C THR A 156 -3.73 0.20 -9.95
N VAL A 157 -4.75 0.72 -9.27
CA VAL A 157 -6.08 0.08 -9.23
C VAL A 157 -7.00 0.83 -10.18
N LYS A 158 -7.51 0.14 -11.21
CA LYS A 158 -8.46 0.71 -12.18
C LYS A 158 -9.85 0.14 -11.90
N ASP A 159 -10.78 1.03 -11.64
CA ASP A 159 -12.18 0.70 -11.47
C ASP A 159 -12.84 0.43 -12.84
N LEU A 160 -13.62 -0.64 -12.91
CA LEU A 160 -14.46 -1.02 -14.04
C LEU A 160 -15.89 -1.23 -13.53
N THR A 161 -16.88 -0.74 -14.25
CA THR A 161 -18.26 -0.82 -13.85
C THR A 161 -19.10 -1.61 -14.85
N ILE A 162 -20.06 -2.35 -14.33
CA ILE A 162 -21.06 -3.06 -15.12
C ILE A 162 -22.45 -2.65 -14.65
N ASP A 163 -23.41 -2.57 -15.56
CA ASP A 163 -24.76 -2.17 -15.21
C ASP A 163 -25.41 -3.18 -14.27
N ALA A 164 -26.01 -2.68 -13.19
CA ALA A 164 -26.62 -3.51 -12.18
C ALA A 164 -28.04 -3.91 -12.59
N GLN A 165 -28.23 -5.14 -13.01
CA GLN A 165 -29.59 -5.71 -13.07
C GLN A 165 -30.10 -6.07 -11.67
N ALA A 166 -29.20 -6.49 -10.79
CA ALA A 166 -29.53 -6.84 -9.43
C ALA A 166 -29.43 -5.60 -8.52
N ARG A 167 -30.56 -5.12 -8.07
CA ARG A 167 -30.72 -3.94 -7.19
C ARG A 167 -31.59 -4.33 -6.00
N GLY A 168 -31.20 -3.85 -4.83
CA GLY A 168 -32.06 -3.86 -3.67
C GLY A 168 -32.59 -2.47 -3.36
N SER A 169 -33.68 -2.39 -2.67
CA SER A 169 -34.23 -1.14 -2.18
C SER A 169 -33.80 -0.87 -0.74
N VAL A 170 -33.61 0.41 -0.42
CA VAL A 170 -33.22 0.85 0.92
C VAL A 170 -34.16 1.95 1.37
N LYS A 171 -34.63 1.84 2.59
CA LYS A 171 -35.45 2.87 3.22
C LYS A 171 -34.72 3.44 4.44
N PHE A 172 -34.38 4.73 4.39
CA PHE A 172 -33.64 5.37 5.46
C PHE A 172 -34.54 5.73 6.62
N LYS A 173 -34.05 5.42 7.82
CA LYS A 173 -34.65 5.79 9.09
C LYS A 173 -33.83 6.92 9.69
N LEU A 174 -34.48 7.99 10.09
CA LEU A 174 -33.91 9.05 10.89
C LEU A 174 -34.28 8.76 12.34
N GLU A 175 -33.29 8.72 13.20
CA GLU A 175 -33.50 8.43 14.62
C GLU A 175 -32.84 9.52 15.45
N LYS A 176 -33.61 10.09 16.34
CA LYS A 176 -33.11 11.03 17.33
C LYS A 176 -33.18 10.35 18.70
N ASP A 177 -32.03 10.12 19.30
CA ASP A 177 -31.93 9.57 20.66
C ASP A 177 -31.68 10.70 21.63
N LEU A 178 -32.71 11.11 22.36
CA LEU A 178 -32.61 12.12 23.40
C LEU A 178 -33.23 11.70 24.70
N PRO A 179 -32.44 11.62 25.77
CA PRO A 179 -33.01 11.73 27.12
C PRO A 179 -33.37 13.18 27.39
N ASN A 180 -34.67 13.41 27.69
CA ASN A 180 -35.22 14.59 28.41
C ASN A 180 -34.29 15.82 28.58
N ILE A 181 -34.18 16.71 27.62
CA ILE A 181 -33.60 18.00 27.87
C ILE A 181 -34.69 19.07 27.74
N LYS A 182 -35.04 19.59 28.87
CA LYS A 182 -35.74 20.86 28.95
C LYS A 182 -34.79 21.96 28.54
N SER A 183 -35.23 22.75 27.62
CA SER A 183 -34.82 24.11 27.30
C SER A 183 -33.65 24.23 26.32
N ARG A 184 -33.99 24.52 25.11
CA ARG A 184 -33.29 25.56 24.41
C ARG A 184 -33.66 26.90 25.03
N ALA A 185 -32.81 27.38 25.89
CA ALA A 185 -33.00 28.69 26.52
C ALA A 185 -32.68 29.84 25.56
N ASN A 186 -32.15 29.56 24.34
CA ASN A 186 -31.89 30.55 23.31
C ASN A 186 -32.21 29.92 21.94
N ASN A 187 -33.29 30.17 21.42
CA ASN A 187 -33.98 30.12 20.12
C ASN A 187 -33.21 29.89 18.82
N GLU A 188 -32.15 29.15 18.74
CA GLU A 188 -31.37 28.94 17.50
C GLU A 188 -31.24 27.48 17.08
N GLY A 189 -32.20 26.67 17.33
CA GLY A 189 -32.21 25.33 16.84
C GLY A 189 -33.54 24.91 16.23
N TYR A 190 -33.56 23.75 15.58
CA TYR A 190 -34.78 23.19 15.01
C TYR A 190 -35.28 22.02 15.87
N LEU A 191 -36.57 21.74 15.79
CA LEU A 191 -37.20 20.58 16.39
C LEU A 191 -37.09 19.40 15.42
N PHE A 192 -36.98 18.17 15.96
CA PHE A 192 -36.97 16.97 15.12
C PHE A 192 -38.17 16.94 14.14
N THR A 193 -39.33 17.41 14.61
CA THR A 193 -40.56 17.53 13.82
C THR A 193 -40.54 18.63 12.74
N ASP A 194 -39.54 19.51 12.74
CA ASP A 194 -39.34 20.51 11.68
C ASP A 194 -38.76 19.88 10.42
N ILE A 195 -38.14 18.70 10.55
CA ILE A 195 -37.57 17.97 9.40
C ILE A 195 -38.68 17.52 8.47
N LYS A 196 -38.65 17.96 7.24
CA LYS A 196 -39.61 17.57 6.18
C LYS A 196 -38.96 16.85 5.03
N LEU A 197 -37.67 17.06 4.82
CA LEU A 197 -36.89 16.43 3.76
C LEU A 197 -35.51 16.04 4.30
N ALA A 198 -34.92 14.98 3.72
CA ALA A 198 -33.57 14.56 4.01
C ALA A 198 -32.80 14.27 2.72
N THR A 199 -31.58 14.74 2.63
CA THR A 199 -30.59 14.26 1.64
C THR A 199 -29.65 13.31 2.33
N VAL A 200 -29.40 12.14 1.76
CA VAL A 200 -28.52 11.13 2.35
C VAL A 200 -27.44 10.76 1.34
N LEU A 201 -26.19 10.89 1.75
CA LEU A 201 -25.01 10.46 1.00
C LEU A 201 -24.52 9.11 1.54
N VAL A 202 -24.48 8.10 0.70
CA VAL A 202 -23.96 6.77 1.04
C VAL A 202 -22.77 6.41 0.19
N GLN A 203 -21.88 5.58 0.71
CA GLN A 203 -20.72 5.08 0.00
C GLN A 203 -20.71 3.55 0.02
N ASN A 204 -20.51 2.96 -1.14
CA ASN A 204 -20.21 1.53 -1.21
C ASN A 204 -18.83 1.25 -0.61
N THR A 205 -18.76 0.32 0.33
CA THR A 205 -17.52 0.03 1.08
C THR A 205 -16.44 -0.64 0.24
N PHE A 206 -16.82 -1.28 -0.86
CA PHE A 206 -15.90 -1.93 -1.79
C PHE A 206 -15.45 -0.98 -2.90
N SER A 207 -16.41 -0.44 -3.67
CA SER A 207 -16.13 0.41 -4.82
C SER A 207 -15.68 1.82 -4.44
N GLN A 208 -16.02 2.27 -3.23
CA GLN A 208 -15.90 3.64 -2.77
C GLN A 208 -16.78 4.66 -3.55
N VAL A 209 -17.64 4.16 -4.44
CA VAL A 209 -18.61 5.00 -5.16
C VAL A 209 -19.62 5.55 -4.18
N THR A 210 -19.92 6.83 -4.30
CA THR A 210 -20.93 7.54 -3.50
C THR A 210 -22.22 7.72 -4.29
N TYR A 211 -23.33 7.62 -3.57
CA TYR A 211 -24.68 7.85 -4.09
C TYR A 211 -25.36 8.88 -3.21
N GLU A 212 -25.84 9.95 -3.80
CA GLU A 212 -26.57 11.02 -3.10
C GLU A 212 -28.05 10.93 -3.44
N PHE A 213 -28.88 10.87 -2.41
CA PHE A 213 -30.32 10.84 -2.54
C PHE A 213 -30.89 12.13 -1.98
N GLU A 214 -31.21 13.05 -2.90
CA GLU A 214 -31.60 14.40 -2.55
C GLU A 214 -33.07 14.50 -2.12
N LYS A 215 -33.30 15.22 -1.03
CA LYS A 215 -34.60 15.71 -0.61
C LYS A 215 -35.70 14.66 -0.50
N LEU A 216 -35.36 13.50 0.01
CA LEU A 216 -36.32 12.45 0.35
C LEU A 216 -37.34 13.01 1.35
N LYS A 217 -38.63 12.79 1.10
CA LYS A 217 -39.68 13.21 2.03
C LYS A 217 -39.62 12.40 3.30
N VAL A 218 -39.75 13.07 4.43
CA VAL A 218 -39.71 12.46 5.76
C VAL A 218 -41.12 12.32 6.31
N ARG A 219 -41.42 11.13 6.84
CA ARG A 219 -42.67 10.80 7.53
C ARG A 219 -42.33 10.28 8.92
N TYR A 220 -43.07 10.76 9.90
CA TYR A 220 -42.94 10.33 11.30
C TYR A 220 -43.80 9.10 11.59
N GLU A 221 -43.42 8.32 12.59
CA GLU A 221 -44.25 7.25 13.11
C GLU A 221 -45.56 7.79 13.75
N GLU A 222 -46.65 7.09 13.61
CA GLU A 222 -48.00 7.54 14.03
C GLU A 222 -48.16 7.78 15.54
N GLU A 223 -47.21 7.37 16.39
CA GLU A 223 -47.24 7.56 17.84
C GLU A 223 -46.75 8.97 18.28
N TYR A 224 -46.39 9.83 17.32
CA TYR A 224 -46.03 11.20 17.58
C TYR A 224 -47.18 12.15 17.44
N GLU A 225 -48.11 12.12 18.42
CA GLU A 225 -48.96 13.24 18.65
C GLU A 225 -48.16 14.36 19.40
N LEU A 226 -47.98 15.49 18.74
CA LEU A 226 -47.52 16.73 19.39
C LEU A 226 -48.60 17.11 20.41
N THR A 227 -48.36 16.82 21.66
CA THR A 227 -49.17 17.42 22.73
C THR A 227 -48.89 18.89 22.83
N ASP A 228 -49.90 19.69 23.14
CA ASP A 228 -50.04 21.12 23.18
C ASP A 228 -48.77 21.79 23.72
N PRO A 229 -48.14 22.72 22.97
CA PRO A 229 -46.92 23.41 23.36
C PRO A 229 -47.09 24.30 24.61
N ASP A 230 -48.32 24.60 25.04
CA ASP A 230 -48.60 25.50 26.18
C ASP A 230 -48.88 24.72 27.47
N SER A 231 -48.72 23.42 27.52
CA SER A 231 -48.93 22.65 28.72
C SER A 231 -47.71 22.63 29.62
N GLU A 232 -47.87 23.03 30.92
CA GLU A 232 -46.78 22.99 31.91
C GLU A 232 -46.23 21.56 32.19
N ASN A 233 -46.83 20.54 31.62
CA ASN A 233 -46.39 19.14 31.59
C ASN A 233 -45.69 18.76 30.30
N ASP A 234 -45.07 19.67 29.67
CA ASP A 234 -44.47 19.54 28.40
C ASP A 234 -43.49 18.39 28.31
N LYS A 235 -44.02 17.31 27.90
CA LYS A 235 -43.26 16.20 27.39
C LYS A 235 -43.04 16.42 25.90
N TYR A 236 -42.31 17.46 25.55
CA TYR A 236 -41.62 17.49 24.29
C TYR A 236 -40.60 16.36 24.38
N THR A 237 -41.06 15.17 24.12
CA THR A 237 -40.16 14.05 23.84
C THR A 237 -39.63 14.34 22.45
N ASP A 238 -38.54 15.07 22.43
CA ASP A 238 -37.81 15.38 21.22
C ASP A 238 -37.00 14.17 20.75
N HIS A 239 -37.43 12.97 21.12
CA HIS A 239 -36.92 11.72 20.58
C HIS A 239 -37.97 11.15 19.64
N GLY A 240 -37.51 10.58 18.53
CA GLY A 240 -38.44 10.02 17.57
C GLY A 240 -37.77 9.28 16.46
N VAL A 241 -38.63 8.58 15.79
CA VAL A 241 -38.28 7.85 14.60
C VAL A 241 -39.07 8.46 13.45
N ALA A 242 -38.39 8.78 12.39
CA ALA A 242 -38.96 9.18 11.13
C ALA A 242 -38.37 8.38 9.99
N TYR A 243 -39.12 8.21 8.94
CA TYR A 243 -38.70 7.45 7.77
C TYR A 243 -38.71 8.34 6.53
N CYS A 244 -37.72 8.13 5.66
CA CYS A 244 -37.84 8.61 4.30
C CYS A 244 -38.97 7.85 3.61
N ASP A 245 -39.94 8.57 3.06
CA ASP A 245 -41.19 8.01 2.54
C ASP A 245 -40.95 7.03 1.40
N SER A 246 -39.96 7.34 0.55
CA SER A 246 -39.60 6.54 -0.60
C SER A 246 -38.40 5.66 -0.32
N ALA A 247 -38.48 4.39 -0.70
CA ALA A 247 -37.30 3.56 -0.80
C ALA A 247 -36.47 3.98 -2.01
N VAL A 248 -35.14 3.96 -1.83
CA VAL A 248 -34.18 4.22 -2.89
C VAL A 248 -33.54 2.89 -3.36
N TRP A 249 -33.05 2.88 -4.60
CA TRP A 249 -32.48 1.67 -5.18
C TRP A 249 -30.97 1.78 -5.27
N LEU A 250 -30.26 0.76 -4.78
CA LEU A 250 -28.82 0.63 -4.84
C LEU A 250 -28.42 -0.73 -5.42
N PRO A 251 -27.27 -0.86 -6.08
CA PRO A 251 -26.67 -2.15 -6.41
C PRO A 251 -26.49 -3.01 -5.16
N ALA A 252 -26.60 -4.33 -5.28
CA ALA A 252 -26.31 -5.23 -4.17
C ALA A 252 -24.86 -5.00 -3.66
N GLY A 253 -24.67 -4.87 -2.37
CA GLY A 253 -23.37 -4.58 -1.77
C GLY A 253 -23.45 -4.10 -0.34
N ASN A 254 -22.27 -3.81 0.25
CA ASN A 254 -22.16 -3.22 1.57
C ASN A 254 -21.97 -1.71 1.43
N TYR A 255 -22.67 -0.97 2.22
CA TYR A 255 -22.72 0.49 2.20
C TYR A 255 -22.55 1.07 3.60
N LYS A 256 -22.11 2.29 3.66
CA LYS A 256 -22.14 3.14 4.86
C LYS A 256 -22.77 4.49 4.52
N VAL A 257 -23.46 5.08 5.48
CA VAL A 257 -23.90 6.46 5.37
C VAL A 257 -22.69 7.36 5.65
N ILE A 258 -22.39 8.29 4.73
CA ILE A 258 -21.28 9.24 4.86
C ILE A 258 -21.75 10.53 5.52
N SER A 259 -22.89 11.05 5.05
CA SER A 259 -23.46 12.27 5.58
C SER A 259 -24.96 12.33 5.30
N TYR A 260 -25.63 13.18 6.03
CA TYR A 260 -26.99 13.56 5.74
C TYR A 260 -27.16 15.08 5.87
N THR A 261 -28.17 15.62 5.16
CA THR A 261 -28.66 16.99 5.34
C THR A 261 -30.16 16.93 5.52
N VAL A 262 -30.68 17.55 6.58
CA VAL A 262 -32.12 17.63 6.84
C VAL A 262 -32.62 19.04 6.58
N TYR A 263 -33.85 19.17 6.10
CA TYR A 263 -34.44 20.43 5.70
C TYR A 263 -35.83 20.60 6.30
N SER A 264 -36.15 21.86 6.70
CA SER A 264 -37.52 22.28 6.88
C SER A 264 -38.11 22.70 5.53
N LYS A 265 -39.45 22.65 5.47
CA LYS A 265 -40.17 23.09 4.28
C LYS A 265 -41.40 23.89 4.67
N GLN A 266 -41.43 25.17 4.24
CA GLN A 266 -42.55 26.05 4.40
C GLN A 266 -43.08 26.50 3.01
N GLY A 267 -44.17 25.90 2.56
CA GLY A 267 -44.65 26.11 1.22
C GLY A 267 -43.67 25.62 0.15
N VAL A 268 -43.13 26.53 -0.62
CA VAL A 268 -42.11 26.24 -1.67
C VAL A 268 -40.66 26.47 -1.16
N THR A 269 -40.48 27.04 0.03
CA THR A 269 -39.17 27.37 0.56
C THR A 269 -38.64 26.18 1.38
N GLU A 270 -37.46 25.72 1.01
CA GLU A 270 -36.74 24.66 1.71
C GLU A 270 -35.48 25.27 2.35
N THR A 271 -35.30 25.04 3.63
CA THR A 271 -34.16 25.57 4.40
C THR A 271 -33.41 24.42 5.02
N ALA A 272 -32.11 24.32 4.76
CA ALA A 272 -31.25 23.34 5.42
C ALA A 272 -31.19 23.64 6.92
N LEU A 273 -31.52 22.64 7.73
CA LEU A 273 -31.51 22.73 9.19
C LEU A 273 -30.17 22.26 9.74
N GLU A 274 -29.67 21.16 9.17
CA GLU A 274 -28.48 20.52 9.64
C GLU A 274 -27.82 19.74 8.49
N THR A 275 -26.49 19.72 8.46
CA THR A 275 -25.68 18.81 7.66
C THR A 275 -24.64 18.13 8.56
N GLN A 276 -24.64 16.83 8.59
CA GLN A 276 -23.73 16.03 9.42
C GLN A 276 -22.98 14.98 8.62
N ALA A 277 -21.69 14.85 8.91
CA ALA A 277 -20.92 13.68 8.53
C ALA A 277 -21.20 12.54 9.54
N VAL A 278 -21.42 11.34 9.02
CA VAL A 278 -21.73 10.18 9.87
C VAL A 278 -20.54 9.20 9.82
N SER A 279 -19.98 8.86 10.96
CA SER A 279 -19.05 7.74 11.06
C SER A 279 -19.87 6.45 11.17
N GLY A 280 -20.15 5.85 10.01
CA GLY A 280 -21.34 5.07 9.91
C GLY A 280 -21.21 3.60 10.20
N GLU A 281 -22.26 3.09 10.75
CA GLU A 281 -22.61 1.68 10.67
C GLU A 281 -22.78 1.29 9.19
N THR A 282 -22.31 0.11 8.86
CA THR A 282 -22.49 -0.44 7.52
C THR A 282 -23.82 -1.17 7.43
N PHE A 283 -24.45 -1.10 6.26
CA PHE A 283 -25.63 -1.87 5.94
C PHE A 283 -25.44 -2.62 4.62
N THR A 284 -26.17 -3.72 4.48
CA THR A 284 -26.08 -4.58 3.29
C THR A 284 -27.34 -4.42 2.44
N VAL A 285 -27.13 -4.24 1.14
CA VAL A 285 -28.19 -4.25 0.14
C VAL A 285 -28.15 -5.60 -0.58
N GLU A 286 -29.21 -6.38 -0.47
CA GLU A 286 -29.35 -7.65 -1.15
C GLU A 286 -30.24 -7.52 -2.39
N ASP A 287 -29.99 -8.39 -3.37
CA ASP A 287 -30.72 -8.36 -4.63
C ASP A 287 -32.21 -8.59 -4.45
N ASN A 288 -33.04 -7.72 -5.04
CA ASN A 288 -34.50 -7.73 -4.98
C ASN A 288 -35.10 -7.75 -3.55
N GLN A 289 -34.33 -7.34 -2.55
CA GLN A 289 -34.80 -7.24 -1.18
C GLN A 289 -34.92 -5.78 -0.75
N LEU A 290 -35.82 -5.53 0.19
CA LEU A 290 -35.88 -4.26 0.89
C LEU A 290 -34.98 -4.35 2.12
N THR A 291 -33.92 -3.55 2.15
CA THR A 291 -33.17 -3.30 3.38
C THR A 291 -33.99 -2.32 4.21
N GLU A 292 -34.60 -2.83 5.26
CA GLU A 292 -35.34 -1.98 6.18
C GLU A 292 -34.36 -1.15 6.98
N TYR A 293 -34.49 0.17 6.82
CA TYR A 293 -33.96 1.20 7.66
C TYR A 293 -32.45 1.19 7.92
N ALA A 294 -31.68 1.58 6.93
CA ALA A 294 -30.36 2.09 7.22
C ALA A 294 -30.51 3.31 8.16
N ILE A 295 -29.96 3.20 9.36
CA ILE A 295 -30.10 4.24 10.38
C ILE A 295 -29.26 5.43 9.98
N VAL A 296 -29.89 6.60 9.91
CA VAL A 296 -29.22 7.88 9.76
C VAL A 296 -29.45 8.63 11.09
N PRO A 297 -28.47 8.66 11.99
CA PRO A 297 -28.64 9.35 13.28
C PRO A 297 -28.77 10.84 13.03
N VAL A 298 -29.83 11.44 13.56
CA VAL A 298 -30.02 12.89 13.65
C VAL A 298 -29.52 13.31 15.02
N LEU A 299 -28.34 13.91 15.03
CA LEU A 299 -27.65 14.30 16.28
C LEU A 299 -28.17 15.65 16.74
N VAL A 300 -29.28 15.66 17.43
CA VAL A 300 -29.80 16.88 18.08
C VAL A 300 -29.77 16.65 19.57
N SER A 301 -28.63 16.79 20.21
CA SER A 301 -28.55 16.65 21.65
C SER A 301 -27.53 17.57 22.27
N GLU A 302 -28.02 18.57 22.96
CA GLU A 302 -27.24 19.33 23.93
C GLU A 302 -27.23 18.57 25.26
N THR A 303 -26.47 17.47 25.37
CA THR A 303 -26.17 16.92 26.71
C THR A 303 -25.14 17.81 27.40
N ALA A 304 -25.16 17.84 28.73
CA ALA A 304 -24.10 18.54 29.47
C ALA A 304 -22.69 18.03 29.10
N GLU A 305 -22.60 16.79 28.67
CA GLU A 305 -21.34 16.17 28.22
C GLU A 305 -20.90 16.64 26.84
N ASN A 306 -21.81 16.87 25.88
CA ASN A 306 -21.49 17.43 24.58
C ASN A 306 -20.98 18.88 24.71
N ILE A 307 -21.58 19.65 25.62
CA ILE A 307 -21.10 21.00 25.93
C ILE A 307 -19.67 20.96 26.47
N LYS A 308 -19.33 19.98 27.30
CA LYS A 308 -17.95 19.78 27.78
C LYS A 308 -17.00 19.46 26.64
N ASP A 309 -17.40 18.59 25.71
CA ASP A 309 -16.60 18.28 24.54
C ASP A 309 -16.35 19.53 23.68
N TYR A 310 -17.40 20.33 23.42
CA TYR A 310 -17.29 21.56 22.66
C TYR A 310 -16.35 22.58 23.32
N LEU A 311 -16.50 22.78 24.62
CA LEU A 311 -15.64 23.72 25.35
C LEU A 311 -14.19 23.22 25.37
N ALA A 312 -13.99 21.92 25.49
CA ALA A 312 -12.67 21.31 25.42
C ALA A 312 -12.03 21.51 24.04
N LEU A 313 -12.77 21.26 22.94
CA LEU A 313 -12.29 21.52 21.60
C LEU A 313 -11.94 22.99 21.38
N LYS A 314 -12.77 23.89 21.90
CA LYS A 314 -12.53 25.33 21.82
C LYS A 314 -11.26 25.75 22.56
N GLU A 315 -11.04 25.24 23.77
CA GLU A 315 -9.81 25.51 24.52
C GLU A 315 -8.58 24.92 23.81
N ILE A 316 -8.65 23.70 23.30
CA ILE A 316 -7.59 23.10 22.53
C ILE A 316 -7.25 23.98 21.32
N TRP A 317 -8.25 24.44 20.57
CA TRP A 317 -8.06 25.33 19.43
C TRP A 317 -7.40 26.65 19.84
N GLU A 318 -7.87 27.29 20.94
CA GLU A 318 -7.32 28.55 21.43
C GLU A 318 -5.86 28.40 21.90
N LYS A 319 -5.56 27.35 22.64
CA LYS A 319 -4.24 27.12 23.25
C LYS A 319 -3.20 26.65 22.24
N MET A 320 -3.62 25.95 21.19
CA MET A 320 -2.73 25.34 20.19
C MET A 320 -2.66 26.15 18.88
N GLY A 321 -3.01 27.43 18.92
CA GLY A 321 -2.86 28.32 17.76
C GLY A 321 -3.91 28.15 16.68
N GLY A 322 -5.11 27.72 17.05
CA GLY A 322 -6.21 27.35 16.16
C GLY A 322 -6.62 28.41 15.15
N LYS A 323 -6.45 29.71 15.46
CA LYS A 323 -6.70 30.79 14.48
C LYS A 323 -5.87 30.67 13.20
N ASN A 324 -4.72 30.00 13.29
CA ASN A 324 -3.79 29.84 12.19
C ASN A 324 -3.87 28.44 11.56
N TRP A 325 -4.74 27.56 12.06
CA TRP A 325 -4.88 26.22 11.52
C TRP A 325 -5.46 26.28 10.12
N LYS A 326 -4.98 25.38 9.28
CA LYS A 326 -5.50 25.23 7.93
C LYS A 326 -5.35 23.78 7.50
N TYR A 327 -6.43 23.04 7.58
CA TYR A 327 -6.51 21.67 7.13
C TYR A 327 -6.87 21.60 5.65
N TYR A 328 -6.14 20.83 4.88
CA TYR A 328 -6.41 20.56 3.48
C TYR A 328 -6.76 19.09 3.30
N GLY A 329 -7.83 18.80 2.58
CA GLY A 329 -8.27 17.45 2.31
C GLY A 329 -9.12 17.36 1.06
N GLN A 330 -9.51 16.15 0.66
CA GLN A 330 -10.40 15.96 -0.48
C GLN A 330 -11.70 16.76 -0.32
N THR A 331 -12.24 16.75 0.90
CA THR A 331 -13.45 17.48 1.27
C THR A 331 -13.20 18.98 1.48
N TYR A 332 -11.93 19.36 1.69
CA TYR A 332 -11.53 20.74 2.01
C TYR A 332 -10.38 21.23 1.11
N PRO A 333 -10.57 21.28 -0.21
CA PRO A 333 -9.50 21.61 -1.15
C PRO A 333 -8.97 23.05 -0.99
N GLU A 334 -9.82 23.98 -0.54
CA GLU A 334 -9.45 25.39 -0.28
C GLU A 334 -8.79 25.58 1.11
N GLY A 335 -8.75 24.51 1.90
CA GLY A 335 -8.36 24.54 3.30
C GLY A 335 -9.50 24.96 4.21
N ALA A 336 -9.62 24.26 5.33
CA ALA A 336 -10.63 24.49 6.34
C ALA A 336 -10.03 24.71 7.72
N ASN A 337 -10.79 25.34 8.58
CA ASN A 337 -10.54 25.46 10.01
C ASN A 337 -11.84 25.17 10.76
N TRP A 338 -11.76 24.94 12.04
CA TRP A 338 -12.95 24.73 12.84
C TRP A 338 -13.82 25.99 12.92
N ASN A 339 -15.12 25.76 12.84
CA ASN A 339 -16.13 26.82 12.89
C ASN A 339 -16.94 26.72 14.19
N PHE A 340 -16.60 27.53 15.18
CA PHE A 340 -17.27 27.59 16.48
C PHE A 340 -18.61 28.35 16.45
N ASN A 341 -19.07 28.80 15.30
CA ASN A 341 -20.43 29.31 15.12
C ASN A 341 -21.47 28.21 14.83
N LYS A 342 -21.01 26.97 14.65
CA LYS A 342 -21.88 25.80 14.56
C LYS A 342 -22.18 25.25 15.94
N ASP A 343 -23.40 24.76 16.11
CA ASP A 343 -23.76 24.00 17.30
C ASP A 343 -22.94 22.70 17.40
N ILE A 344 -22.69 22.23 18.61
CA ILE A 344 -21.86 21.07 18.87
C ILE A 344 -22.36 19.82 18.15
N ASP A 345 -23.67 19.65 18.05
CA ASP A 345 -24.30 18.51 17.36
C ASP A 345 -23.94 18.43 15.86
N MET A 346 -23.50 19.54 15.30
CA MET A 346 -23.11 19.65 13.88
C MET A 346 -21.59 19.57 13.65
N TRP A 347 -20.86 19.17 14.67
CA TRP A 347 -19.39 19.12 14.63
C TRP A 347 -18.83 17.88 13.95
N GLY A 348 -19.66 16.90 13.59
CA GLY A 348 -19.20 15.71 12.86
C GLY A 348 -18.64 15.99 11.47
N ASP A 349 -18.87 17.18 10.91
CA ASP A 349 -18.33 17.66 9.65
C ASP A 349 -17.09 18.57 9.80
N GLN A 350 -16.65 18.85 11.03
CA GLN A 350 -15.42 19.60 11.23
C GLN A 350 -14.21 18.75 10.88
N PRO A 351 -13.20 19.32 10.19
CA PRO A 351 -12.01 18.55 9.84
C PRO A 351 -11.36 17.94 11.08
N GLY A 352 -11.04 16.65 11.00
CA GLY A 352 -10.36 15.91 12.06
C GLY A 352 -11.20 15.59 13.30
N VAL A 353 -12.50 15.90 13.33
CA VAL A 353 -13.42 15.56 14.42
C VAL A 353 -14.41 14.50 13.96
N THR A 354 -14.56 13.43 14.73
CA THR A 354 -15.59 12.42 14.52
C THR A 354 -16.43 12.27 15.77
N LEU A 355 -17.73 12.30 15.60
CA LEU A 355 -18.68 12.08 16.70
C LEU A 355 -19.17 10.63 16.71
N ASN A 356 -19.50 10.10 17.88
CA ASN A 356 -20.23 8.85 18.01
C ASN A 356 -21.75 9.08 17.88
N ASN A 357 -22.53 8.00 17.92
CA ASN A 357 -23.99 8.04 17.81
C ASN A 357 -24.70 8.81 18.96
N LYS A 358 -23.94 9.22 19.98
CA LYS A 358 -24.42 10.07 21.08
C LYS A 358 -23.97 11.53 20.94
N GLY A 359 -23.40 11.89 19.81
CA GLY A 359 -22.87 13.22 19.55
C GLY A 359 -21.62 13.58 20.37
N ARG A 360 -20.96 12.60 20.98
CA ARG A 360 -19.71 12.78 21.73
C ARG A 360 -18.50 12.59 20.82
N VAL A 361 -17.45 13.34 21.05
CA VAL A 361 -16.20 13.23 20.28
C VAL A 361 -15.56 11.86 20.51
N SER A 362 -15.49 11.06 19.45
CA SER A 362 -14.91 9.71 19.46
C SER A 362 -13.55 9.61 18.78
N SER A 363 -13.24 10.54 17.88
CA SER A 363 -11.93 10.66 17.26
C SER A 363 -11.56 12.12 17.11
N LEU A 364 -10.30 12.45 17.42
CA LEU A 364 -9.72 13.75 17.23
C LEU A 364 -8.39 13.60 16.51
N SER A 365 -8.32 14.07 15.27
CA SER A 365 -7.09 14.13 14.50
C SER A 365 -6.72 15.57 14.19
N LEU A 366 -5.59 16.01 14.70
CA LEU A 366 -4.99 17.31 14.39
C LEU A 366 -3.81 17.19 13.41
N SER A 367 -3.60 16.00 12.83
CA SER A 367 -2.54 15.79 11.85
C SER A 367 -2.63 16.77 10.70
N GLY A 368 -1.53 17.47 10.41
CA GLY A 368 -1.45 18.39 9.28
C GLY A 368 -2.21 19.73 9.44
N PHE A 369 -2.66 20.07 10.64
CA PHE A 369 -3.35 21.35 10.89
C PHE A 369 -2.41 22.54 11.06
N GLY A 370 -1.13 22.29 11.36
CA GLY A 370 -0.21 23.33 11.84
C GLY A 370 -0.43 23.68 13.29
N ALA A 371 -0.99 22.76 14.08
CA ALA A 371 -1.19 22.93 15.51
C ALA A 371 0.16 23.10 16.22
N SER A 372 0.21 24.00 17.19
CA SER A 372 1.47 24.33 17.87
C SER A 372 1.25 24.59 19.36
N GLY A 373 2.27 24.29 20.16
CA GLY A 373 2.20 24.49 21.60
C GLY A 373 1.91 23.19 22.37
N GLU A 374 1.40 23.32 23.57
CA GLU A 374 1.13 22.18 24.46
C GLU A 374 -0.37 21.81 24.40
N LEU A 375 -0.66 20.53 24.29
CA LEU A 375 -2.03 20.02 24.37
C LEU A 375 -2.56 20.27 25.78
N PRO A 376 -3.63 21.06 25.95
CA PRO A 376 -4.09 21.50 27.26
C PRO A 376 -4.85 20.42 28.05
N ASP A 377 -5.09 20.68 29.33
CA ASP A 377 -5.82 19.80 30.26
C ASP A 377 -7.26 19.53 29.81
N ALA A 378 -7.83 20.44 29.02
CA ALA A 378 -9.16 20.28 28.43
C ALA A 378 -9.33 18.98 27.65
N ILE A 379 -8.25 18.39 27.10
CA ILE A 379 -8.32 17.09 26.40
C ILE A 379 -8.97 16.01 27.29
N GLY A 380 -8.76 16.06 28.60
CA GLY A 380 -9.34 15.12 29.55
C GLY A 380 -10.86 15.16 29.68
N GLN A 381 -11.55 16.12 29.05
CA GLN A 381 -13.02 16.14 28.96
C GLN A 381 -13.57 15.25 27.86
N LEU A 382 -12.77 14.91 26.82
CA LEU A 382 -13.19 14.10 25.69
C LEU A 382 -13.23 12.60 26.06
N THR A 383 -14.02 12.23 27.08
CA THR A 383 -13.97 10.92 27.72
C THR A 383 -14.41 9.75 26.80
N GLU A 384 -15.11 10.04 25.71
CA GLU A 384 -15.50 9.06 24.70
C GLU A 384 -14.45 8.86 23.59
N LEU A 385 -13.32 9.59 23.69
CA LEU A 385 -12.29 9.54 22.68
C LEU A 385 -11.63 8.17 22.59
N ARG A 386 -11.55 7.64 21.37
CA ARG A 386 -10.91 6.36 21.02
C ARG A 386 -9.61 6.57 20.22
N ILE A 387 -9.57 7.63 19.42
CA ILE A 387 -8.41 7.98 18.60
C ILE A 387 -8.01 9.42 18.92
N LEU A 388 -6.75 9.61 19.29
CA LEU A 388 -6.12 10.92 19.43
C LEU A 388 -4.87 10.95 18.56
N ALA A 389 -4.94 11.66 17.44
CA ALA A 389 -3.81 11.88 16.55
C ALA A 389 -3.37 13.34 16.57
N LEU A 390 -2.23 13.60 17.15
CA LEU A 390 -1.57 14.92 17.16
C LEU A 390 -0.55 15.09 16.04
N GLY A 391 -0.28 14.01 15.32
CA GLY A 391 0.57 13.84 14.17
C GLY A 391 0.63 12.35 13.85
N SER A 392 0.81 11.96 12.61
CA SER A 392 0.87 10.57 12.15
C SER A 392 2.08 10.35 11.24
N HIS A 393 2.63 9.14 11.22
CA HIS A 393 3.68 8.76 10.26
C HIS A 393 3.20 8.87 8.81
N ASP A 394 1.91 8.74 8.56
CA ASP A 394 1.31 8.92 7.24
C ASP A 394 1.53 10.33 6.68
N GLU A 395 1.67 11.33 7.54
CA GLU A 395 2.08 12.68 7.13
C GLU A 395 3.44 12.66 6.42
N THR A 396 4.36 11.82 6.86
CA THR A 396 5.68 11.68 6.24
C THR A 396 5.60 10.94 4.91
N TYR A 397 4.81 9.86 4.82
CA TYR A 397 4.73 9.01 3.63
C TYR A 397 3.70 9.45 2.59
N GLY A 398 2.67 10.14 2.99
CA GLY A 398 1.59 10.58 2.13
C GLY A 398 1.30 12.07 2.27
N ASN A 399 1.01 12.50 3.48
CA ASN A 399 0.52 13.84 3.74
C ASN A 399 1.62 14.91 3.69
N MET A 400 2.87 14.58 4.05
CA MET A 400 4.00 15.52 3.92
C MET A 400 4.30 15.87 2.46
N LEU A 401 4.15 14.91 1.55
CA LEU A 401 4.36 15.16 0.12
C LEU A 401 3.20 15.93 -0.53
N PHE A 402 2.01 15.78 0.02
CA PHE A 402 0.79 16.16 -0.66
C PHE A 402 -0.14 17.07 0.15
N GLY A 403 0.31 17.58 1.27
CA GLY A 403 -0.54 18.19 2.28
C GLY A 403 -1.21 17.13 3.17
N PRO A 404 -2.10 17.51 4.11
CA PRO A 404 -2.66 16.59 5.10
C PRO A 404 -3.33 15.34 4.54
N ASP A 405 -3.90 15.41 3.35
CA ASP A 405 -4.45 14.26 2.64
C ASP A 405 -3.56 13.77 1.50
N GLY A 406 -2.37 14.27 1.43
CA GLY A 406 -1.49 13.92 0.34
C GLY A 406 -1.95 14.42 -1.03
N ILE A 407 -2.81 15.45 -1.11
CA ILE A 407 -3.49 15.73 -2.36
C ILE A 407 -3.48 17.22 -2.69
N GLN A 408 -2.91 17.50 -3.85
CA GLN A 408 -3.19 18.74 -4.53
C GLN A 408 -4.59 18.62 -5.17
N PRO A 409 -5.50 19.59 -4.99
CA PRO A 409 -6.88 19.51 -5.47
C PRO A 409 -7.03 19.21 -6.96
N ASP A 410 -6.06 19.62 -7.76
CA ASP A 410 -6.00 19.47 -9.20
C ASP A 410 -5.20 18.24 -9.69
N MET A 411 -4.77 17.39 -8.77
CA MET A 411 -3.93 16.24 -9.11
C MET A 411 -4.78 15.01 -9.40
N SER A 412 -4.60 14.40 -10.57
CA SER A 412 -5.25 13.13 -10.89
C SER A 412 -4.79 12.03 -9.93
N GLU A 413 -5.64 11.05 -9.68
CA GLU A 413 -5.36 9.92 -8.80
C GLU A 413 -4.10 9.15 -9.25
N ALA A 414 -3.94 8.91 -10.54
CA ALA A 414 -2.75 8.29 -11.11
C ALA A 414 -1.46 9.09 -10.82
N LYS A 415 -1.53 10.43 -10.85
CA LYS A 415 -0.38 11.27 -10.53
C LYS A 415 -0.05 11.24 -9.03
N ARG A 416 -1.06 11.16 -8.17
CA ARG A 416 -0.89 10.98 -6.72
C ARG A 416 -0.22 9.66 -6.40
N ASP A 417 -0.72 8.58 -6.99
CA ASP A 417 -0.18 7.25 -6.78
C ASP A 417 1.25 7.15 -7.31
N LYS A 418 1.54 7.75 -8.45
CA LYS A 418 2.90 7.86 -8.96
C LYS A 418 3.82 8.56 -7.95
N MET A 419 3.41 9.70 -7.41
CA MET A 419 4.24 10.43 -6.44
C MET A 419 4.44 9.63 -5.13
N ARG A 420 3.41 8.92 -4.66
CA ARG A 420 3.54 8.01 -3.50
C ARG A 420 4.49 6.86 -3.78
N MET A 421 4.47 6.34 -5.00
CA MET A 421 5.35 5.26 -5.42
C MET A 421 6.79 5.74 -5.60
N ASP A 422 6.99 6.88 -6.27
CA ASP A 422 8.31 7.50 -6.40
C ASP A 422 8.93 7.77 -5.02
N TYR A 423 8.12 8.21 -4.06
CA TYR A 423 8.53 8.39 -2.68
C TYR A 423 8.90 7.08 -2.00
N LYS A 424 8.04 6.07 -2.09
CA LYS A 424 8.29 4.72 -1.57
C LYS A 424 9.56 4.12 -2.18
N GLU A 425 9.69 4.21 -3.49
CA GLU A 425 10.83 3.68 -4.23
C GLU A 425 12.13 4.37 -3.80
N HIS A 426 12.12 5.69 -3.70
CA HIS A 426 13.25 6.45 -3.22
C HIS A 426 13.69 6.04 -1.82
N PHE A 427 12.75 5.83 -0.91
CA PHE A 427 13.06 5.40 0.46
C PHE A 427 13.21 3.89 0.61
N LEU A 428 12.72 3.10 -0.34
CA LEU A 428 12.99 1.68 -0.43
C LEU A 428 14.28 1.38 -1.19
N ASP A 429 14.77 2.32 -2.01
CA ASP A 429 16.10 2.25 -2.56
C ASP A 429 17.14 2.49 -1.46
N ARG A 430 17.85 1.44 -1.12
CA ARG A 430 18.70 1.35 0.07
C ARG A 430 19.99 2.15 -0.03
N ASP A 431 20.40 2.52 -1.23
CA ASP A 431 21.60 3.32 -1.47
C ASP A 431 21.43 4.78 -1.05
N VAL A 432 20.18 5.24 -0.95
CA VAL A 432 19.84 6.64 -0.59
C VAL A 432 19.49 6.79 0.89
N ARG A 433 19.38 5.72 1.64
CA ARG A 433 18.85 5.70 3.00
C ARG A 433 19.90 5.79 4.09
N GLU A 434 20.72 6.78 4.06
CA GLU A 434 21.74 6.91 5.11
C GLU A 434 21.18 7.48 6.41
N ASN A 435 20.14 8.32 6.35
CA ASN A 435 19.54 8.90 7.54
C ASN A 435 18.18 9.58 7.29
N LEU A 436 17.42 9.85 8.35
CA LEU A 436 16.14 10.53 8.31
C LEU A 436 16.22 11.93 7.72
N SER A 437 17.32 12.65 7.94
CA SER A 437 17.45 14.03 7.44
C SER A 437 17.48 14.05 5.91
N GLU A 438 18.06 13.05 5.27
CA GLU A 438 18.02 12.89 3.81
C GLU A 438 16.60 12.60 3.33
N MET A 439 15.89 11.72 4.03
CA MET A 439 14.50 11.41 3.76
C MET A 439 13.62 12.66 3.81
N LEU A 440 13.74 13.44 4.87
CA LEU A 440 13.00 14.69 5.01
C LEU A 440 13.41 15.71 3.96
N GLN A 441 14.70 15.80 3.65
CA GLN A 441 15.22 16.72 2.63
C GLN A 441 14.72 16.32 1.24
N TRP A 442 14.69 15.04 0.92
CA TRP A 442 14.12 14.54 -0.33
C TRP A 442 12.61 14.89 -0.43
N THR A 443 11.86 14.67 0.63
CA THR A 443 10.45 15.04 0.72
C THR A 443 10.23 16.51 0.46
N ILE A 444 10.98 17.37 1.14
CA ILE A 444 10.93 18.83 0.97
C ILE A 444 11.29 19.23 -0.45
N ASN A 445 12.36 18.67 -1.01
CA ASN A 445 12.83 18.98 -2.35
C ASN A 445 11.81 18.59 -3.41
N ASN A 446 11.23 17.40 -3.32
CA ASN A 446 10.19 16.95 -4.24
C ASN A 446 8.94 17.81 -4.17
N TYR A 447 8.51 18.13 -2.95
CA TYR A 447 7.39 19.03 -2.75
C TYR A 447 7.67 20.42 -3.36
N THR A 448 8.84 20.99 -3.07
CA THR A 448 9.26 22.29 -3.61
C THR A 448 9.43 22.27 -5.12
N SER A 449 9.91 21.17 -5.67
CA SER A 449 10.06 20.99 -7.12
C SER A 449 8.71 20.93 -7.81
N GLN A 450 7.74 20.21 -7.25
CA GLN A 450 6.38 20.17 -7.76
C GLN A 450 5.70 21.55 -7.71
N SER A 451 5.93 22.33 -6.66
CA SER A 451 5.44 23.70 -6.59
C SER A 451 6.09 24.63 -7.62
N LYS A 452 7.34 24.35 -8.01
CA LYS A 452 8.04 25.09 -9.09
C LYS A 452 7.50 24.74 -10.48
N ILE A 453 7.15 23.47 -10.70
CA ILE A 453 6.52 23.03 -11.96
C ILE A 453 5.17 23.72 -12.14
N LYS A 454 4.41 23.91 -11.07
CA LYS A 454 3.14 24.69 -11.12
C LYS A 454 3.34 26.15 -11.48
N LYS A 455 4.46 26.77 -11.13
CA LYS A 455 4.75 28.15 -11.52
C LYS A 455 5.01 28.34 -13.00
N SER A 456 5.35 27.28 -13.72
CA SER A 456 5.55 27.33 -15.19
C SER A 456 4.28 27.09 -15.98
N SER A 457 3.24 26.48 -15.42
CA SER A 457 1.92 26.40 -16.02
C SER A 457 1.07 27.55 -15.47
N ARG A 458 0.51 28.36 -16.33
CA ARG A 458 -0.31 29.58 -16.08
C ARG A 458 -1.51 29.33 -15.14
N ILE A 459 -1.26 28.91 -13.92
CA ILE A 459 -2.27 28.86 -12.86
C ILE A 459 -2.08 30.09 -11.98
N SER A 460 -3.15 30.77 -11.72
CA SER A 460 -3.21 32.09 -11.09
C SER A 460 -2.37 32.15 -9.81
N THR A 461 -1.65 33.24 -9.64
CA THR A 461 -0.77 33.59 -8.52
C THR A 461 -1.48 33.72 -7.16
N LYS A 462 -2.68 33.20 -7.02
CA LYS A 462 -3.40 33.03 -5.75
C LYS A 462 -3.23 31.67 -5.11
N ASP A 463 -2.71 30.68 -5.85
CA ASP A 463 -2.43 29.37 -5.29
C ASP A 463 -1.10 29.44 -4.55
N THR A 464 -1.23 29.90 -3.38
CA THR A 464 -0.31 29.85 -2.27
C THR A 464 0.41 28.53 -2.22
N GLN A 465 1.69 28.62 -2.02
CA GLN A 465 2.54 27.58 -1.49
C GLN A 465 1.78 26.81 -0.41
N ILE A 466 1.17 25.70 -0.77
CA ILE A 466 0.76 24.70 0.19
C ILE A 466 2.07 24.09 0.67
N GLY A 467 2.66 24.66 1.71
CA GLY A 467 3.82 24.13 2.39
C GLY A 467 3.41 22.84 3.10
N ILE A 468 4.37 21.96 3.34
CA ILE A 468 4.17 20.85 4.27
C ILE A 468 3.76 21.48 5.61
N ILE A 469 2.52 21.21 6.03
CA ILE A 469 2.00 21.71 7.28
C ILE A 469 2.24 20.63 8.32
N THR A 470 3.29 20.81 9.13
CA THR A 470 3.58 19.95 10.27
C THR A 470 3.15 20.63 11.55
N ASN A 471 2.68 19.85 12.48
CA ASN A 471 2.40 20.30 13.82
C ASN A 471 3.71 20.59 14.57
N LYS A 472 3.63 21.44 15.58
CA LYS A 472 4.73 21.78 16.49
C LYS A 472 4.30 21.57 17.93
N ILE A 473 3.94 20.34 18.24
CA ILE A 473 3.50 19.95 19.57
C ILE A 473 4.72 19.89 20.48
N THR A 474 4.71 20.69 21.52
CA THR A 474 5.82 20.81 22.47
C THR A 474 5.55 20.17 23.82
N GLY A 475 4.31 19.80 24.11
CA GLY A 475 3.91 19.14 25.31
C GLY A 475 2.52 18.52 25.23
N VAL A 476 2.28 17.51 26.03
CA VAL A 476 0.98 16.83 26.16
C VAL A 476 0.64 16.71 27.64
N SER A 477 -0.53 17.22 28.03
CA SER A 477 -1.01 17.14 29.41
C SER A 477 -1.22 15.69 29.86
N LYS A 478 -0.92 15.43 31.13
CA LYS A 478 -1.25 14.14 31.76
C LYS A 478 -2.76 13.88 31.85
N ALA A 479 -3.61 14.85 31.53
CA ALA A 479 -5.06 14.68 31.41
C ALA A 479 -5.47 13.67 30.35
N VAL A 480 -4.58 13.34 29.40
CA VAL A 480 -4.78 12.22 28.46
C VAL A 480 -5.06 10.90 29.19
N MET A 481 -4.51 10.70 30.40
CA MET A 481 -4.78 9.48 31.18
C MET A 481 -6.23 9.34 31.67
N ARG A 482 -7.07 10.38 31.52
CA ARG A 482 -8.52 10.28 31.75
C ARG A 482 -9.28 9.58 30.63
N LEU A 483 -8.70 9.51 29.43
CA LEU A 483 -9.32 8.98 28.22
C LEU A 483 -9.33 7.44 28.24
N LYS A 484 -10.14 6.85 29.12
CA LYS A 484 -10.14 5.39 29.33
C LYS A 484 -10.61 4.56 28.13
N ASN A 485 -11.30 5.22 27.18
CA ASN A 485 -11.74 4.60 25.93
C ASN A 485 -10.69 4.70 24.81
N LEU A 486 -9.56 5.40 25.05
CA LEU A 486 -8.53 5.63 24.05
C LEU A 486 -7.90 4.31 23.63
N GLN A 487 -7.87 4.06 22.32
CA GLN A 487 -7.32 2.87 21.67
C GLN A 487 -6.04 3.20 20.90
N GLN A 488 -5.97 4.40 20.32
CA GLN A 488 -4.86 4.86 19.48
C GLN A 488 -4.41 6.24 19.94
N PHE A 489 -3.12 6.39 20.16
CA PHE A 489 -2.49 7.67 20.51
C PHE A 489 -1.28 7.92 19.61
N TYR A 490 -1.41 8.91 18.71
CA TYR A 490 -0.36 9.27 17.75
C TYR A 490 0.18 10.67 18.04
N LEU A 491 1.49 10.72 18.24
CA LEU A 491 2.25 11.95 18.50
C LEU A 491 3.49 11.94 17.61
N ALA A 492 3.26 11.96 16.30
CA ALA A 492 4.34 11.93 15.30
C ALA A 492 4.76 13.34 14.88
N ASN A 493 5.98 13.43 14.32
CA ASN A 493 6.53 14.66 13.71
C ASN A 493 6.54 15.88 14.67
N SER A 494 6.73 15.63 15.95
CA SER A 494 6.62 16.63 16.99
C SER A 494 7.97 16.93 17.65
N PRO A 495 8.28 18.21 17.94
CA PRO A 495 9.50 18.59 18.66
C PRO A 495 9.34 18.43 20.19
N ILE A 496 8.66 17.36 20.60
CA ILE A 496 8.39 17.10 22.01
C ILE A 496 9.62 16.55 22.71
N THR A 497 9.79 16.89 23.98
CA THR A 497 10.83 16.36 24.86
C THR A 497 10.24 15.33 25.82
N TYR A 498 11.09 14.45 26.33
CA TYR A 498 10.70 13.40 27.27
C TYR A 498 9.90 13.91 28.47
N ASP A 499 10.37 15.00 29.08
CA ASP A 499 9.79 15.63 30.26
C ASP A 499 8.48 16.41 30.00
N LYS A 500 8.03 16.43 28.74
CA LYS A 500 6.80 17.09 28.31
C LYS A 500 5.72 16.13 27.80
N ILE A 501 5.95 14.83 27.90
CA ILE A 501 4.95 13.81 27.54
C ILE A 501 4.21 13.35 28.80
N CYS A 502 3.06 13.94 29.04
CA CYS A 502 2.12 13.51 30.10
C CYS A 502 2.75 13.39 31.50
N THR A 503 3.75 14.20 31.81
CA THR A 503 4.44 14.19 33.10
C THR A 503 3.86 15.20 34.06
N ASP A 504 3.33 16.30 33.50
CA ASP A 504 2.79 17.42 34.24
C ASP A 504 1.49 17.95 33.64
N TRP A 505 0.82 18.86 34.43
CA TRP A 505 -0.24 19.66 33.86
C TRP A 505 0.36 20.75 32.96
N THR A 506 -0.22 20.96 31.78
CA THR A 506 0.22 22.02 30.87
C THR A 506 -0.09 23.42 31.41
N ASP A 507 -1.16 23.55 32.18
CA ASP A 507 -1.50 24.74 32.92
C ASP A 507 -1.90 24.37 34.35
N PRO A 508 -0.98 24.46 35.34
CA PRO A 508 -1.27 24.08 36.73
C PRO A 508 -2.33 24.98 37.39
N ASN A 509 -2.62 26.12 36.80
CA ASN A 509 -3.68 27.04 37.30
C ASN A 509 -5.04 26.78 36.63
N SER A 510 -5.13 25.87 35.68
CA SER A 510 -6.40 25.55 35.02
C SER A 510 -7.39 24.94 36.02
N SER A 511 -8.68 25.22 35.81
CA SER A 511 -9.74 24.58 36.59
C SER A 511 -9.75 23.06 36.43
N TYR A 512 -9.33 22.56 35.29
CA TYR A 512 -9.22 21.12 35.00
C TYR A 512 -8.12 20.47 35.81
N ALA A 513 -6.93 21.09 35.91
CA ALA A 513 -5.84 20.58 36.72
C ALA A 513 -6.26 20.35 38.16
N GLN A 514 -6.89 21.36 38.78
CA GLN A 514 -7.41 21.31 40.16
C GLN A 514 -8.49 20.21 40.32
N GLN A 515 -9.30 19.97 39.31
CA GLN A 515 -10.29 18.90 39.31
C GLN A 515 -9.61 17.53 39.24
N TYR A 516 -8.66 17.35 38.29
CA TYR A 516 -8.05 16.06 37.98
C TYR A 516 -6.99 15.63 38.99
N GLU A 517 -6.39 16.55 39.75
CA GLU A 517 -5.45 16.19 40.84
C GLU A 517 -6.05 15.25 41.87
N LYS A 518 -7.36 15.23 42.00
CA LYS A 518 -8.10 14.33 42.90
C LYS A 518 -8.31 12.95 42.33
N GLU A 519 -8.02 12.75 41.05
CA GLU A 519 -8.20 11.49 40.34
C GLU A 519 -6.90 10.69 40.36
N ASN A 520 -6.99 9.39 40.57
CA ASN A 520 -5.83 8.51 40.50
C ASN A 520 -5.55 8.18 39.03
N LEU A 521 -4.89 9.10 38.29
CA LEU A 521 -4.55 8.95 36.92
C LEU A 521 -3.27 8.11 36.77
N SER A 522 -3.32 7.08 35.94
CA SER A 522 -2.16 6.25 35.63
C SER A 522 -2.27 5.63 34.23
N TRP A 523 -1.14 5.38 33.61
CA TRP A 523 -1.05 4.66 32.35
C TRP A 523 -1.52 3.22 32.48
N ALA A 524 -1.30 2.58 33.61
CA ALA A 524 -1.83 1.24 33.90
C ALA A 524 -3.36 1.14 33.86
N GLY A 525 -4.04 2.27 34.02
CA GLY A 525 -5.49 2.37 33.89
C GLY A 525 -6.00 2.55 32.46
N MET A 526 -5.11 2.65 31.46
CA MET A 526 -5.45 2.80 30.04
C MET A 526 -5.56 1.44 29.37
N THR A 527 -6.57 0.67 29.78
CA THR A 527 -6.71 -0.75 29.37
C THR A 527 -7.19 -0.95 27.94
N ASN A 528 -7.59 0.09 27.25
CA ASN A 528 -8.01 0.05 25.85
C ASN A 528 -6.93 0.54 24.87
N LEU A 529 -5.84 1.16 25.39
CA LEU A 529 -4.80 1.74 24.54
C LEU A 529 -3.87 0.62 24.03
N THR A 530 -3.99 0.32 22.75
CA THR A 530 -3.29 -0.79 22.08
C THR A 530 -2.26 -0.33 21.08
N ASP A 531 -2.34 0.93 20.63
CA ASP A 531 -1.54 1.46 19.53
C ASP A 531 -1.01 2.85 19.89
N VAL A 532 0.32 2.97 19.93
CA VAL A 532 1.02 4.20 20.24
C VAL A 532 2.08 4.50 19.20
N GLU A 533 2.06 5.73 18.72
CA GLU A 533 3.04 6.22 17.76
C GLU A 533 3.78 7.44 18.32
N LEU A 534 5.09 7.34 18.39
CA LEU A 534 6.04 8.40 18.72
C LEU A 534 7.06 8.56 17.58
N TYR A 535 6.57 8.53 16.36
CA TYR A 535 7.37 8.59 15.14
C TYR A 535 7.97 9.98 14.95
N ASN A 536 9.29 10.05 14.67
CA ASN A 536 9.96 11.32 14.37
C ASN A 536 9.72 12.44 15.42
N CYS A 537 9.77 12.09 16.70
CA CYS A 537 9.75 13.04 17.80
C CYS A 537 11.17 13.54 18.03
N VAL A 538 11.57 14.55 17.24
CA VAL A 538 12.97 14.94 17.02
C VAL A 538 13.73 15.39 18.28
N ASN A 539 13.06 15.73 19.38
CA ASN A 539 13.71 16.14 20.62
C ASN A 539 13.69 15.05 21.71
N LEU A 540 13.18 13.85 21.40
CA LEU A 540 13.28 12.74 22.33
C LEU A 540 14.73 12.25 22.44
N THR A 541 15.24 12.20 23.67
CA THR A 541 16.56 11.65 24.02
C THR A 541 16.48 10.27 24.64
N ARG A 542 15.30 9.79 24.97
CA ARG A 542 14.96 8.45 25.45
C ARG A 542 13.46 8.17 25.29
N LEU A 543 13.05 6.92 25.40
CA LEU A 543 11.64 6.55 25.35
C LEU A 543 10.90 6.94 26.62
N PRO A 544 9.64 7.40 26.51
CA PRO A 544 8.81 7.70 27.69
C PRO A 544 8.27 6.40 28.30
N LEU A 545 9.13 5.63 28.96
CA LEU A 545 8.79 4.32 29.50
C LEU A 545 7.72 4.39 30.59
N ASP A 546 7.66 5.50 31.33
CA ASP A 546 6.56 5.72 32.29
C ASP A 546 5.19 5.67 31.64
N MET A 547 5.11 6.05 30.36
CA MET A 547 3.94 5.91 29.52
C MET A 547 3.91 4.51 28.87
N VAL A 548 4.71 4.31 27.83
CA VAL A 548 4.58 3.13 26.94
C VAL A 548 4.82 1.81 27.65
N GLY A 549 5.71 1.79 28.64
CA GLY A 549 6.01 0.59 29.40
C GLY A 549 4.91 0.11 30.36
N ASN A 550 4.10 1.04 30.86
CA ASN A 550 3.01 0.75 31.82
C ASN A 550 1.65 0.48 31.16
N LEU A 551 1.55 0.56 29.83
CA LEU A 551 0.32 0.25 29.10
C LEU A 551 0.06 -1.28 29.12
N PRO A 552 -1.03 -1.76 29.74
CA PRO A 552 -1.20 -3.20 29.98
C PRO A 552 -1.63 -3.96 28.72
N GLU A 553 -2.12 -3.30 27.70
CA GLU A 553 -2.62 -3.92 26.46
C GLU A 553 -1.95 -3.37 25.20
N LEU A 554 -0.78 -2.72 25.31
CA LEU A 554 -0.05 -2.18 24.18
C LEU A 554 0.36 -3.32 23.22
N GLN A 555 -0.07 -3.22 21.96
CA GLN A 555 0.21 -4.21 20.92
C GLN A 555 1.13 -3.66 19.82
N LEU A 556 0.99 -2.39 19.48
CA LEU A 556 1.79 -1.72 18.47
C LEU A 556 2.49 -0.50 19.08
N LEU A 557 3.79 -0.41 18.85
CA LEU A 557 4.60 0.75 19.20
C LEU A 557 5.44 1.18 18.00
N ASN A 558 5.23 2.42 17.55
CA ASN A 558 6.06 3.04 16.53
C ASN A 558 6.95 4.11 17.14
N ILE A 559 8.25 3.86 17.16
CA ILE A 559 9.30 4.78 17.65
C ILE A 559 10.35 5.05 16.56
N ALA A 560 10.00 4.85 15.31
CA ALA A 560 10.92 5.07 14.21
C ALA A 560 11.31 6.55 14.08
N CYS A 561 12.46 6.80 13.49
CA CYS A 561 12.95 8.14 13.16
C CYS A 561 13.30 9.05 14.36
N ASN A 562 13.60 8.49 15.53
CA ASN A 562 13.99 9.26 16.72
C ASN A 562 15.52 9.33 16.88
N GLN A 563 16.18 10.00 15.96
CA GLN A 563 17.64 10.00 15.84
C GLN A 563 18.38 10.72 16.99
N ASN A 564 17.72 11.47 17.84
CA ASN A 564 18.33 12.07 19.04
C ASN A 564 18.42 11.11 20.22
N ILE A 565 17.81 9.94 20.13
CA ILE A 565 18.03 8.85 21.10
C ILE A 565 19.34 8.15 20.73
N SER A 566 20.32 8.13 21.64
CA SER A 566 21.56 7.40 21.41
C SER A 566 21.30 5.88 21.34
N GLY A 567 22.19 5.14 20.64
CA GLY A 567 22.05 3.68 20.50
C GLY A 567 22.03 2.96 21.84
N GLU A 568 22.93 3.37 22.75
CA GLU A 568 22.99 2.81 24.12
C GLU A 568 21.69 3.07 24.90
N GLN A 569 21.17 4.32 24.85
CA GLN A 569 19.93 4.67 25.53
C GLN A 569 18.73 3.90 24.94
N LEU A 570 18.66 3.75 23.61
CA LEU A 570 17.58 3.03 22.96
C LEU A 570 17.60 1.54 23.34
N ARG A 571 18.80 0.94 23.40
CA ARG A 571 18.98 -0.45 23.87
C ARG A 571 18.55 -0.62 25.32
N GLU A 572 18.96 0.30 26.20
CA GLU A 572 18.54 0.26 27.61
C GLU A 572 17.04 0.40 27.78
N ASP A 573 16.44 1.34 27.06
CA ASP A 573 15.00 1.59 27.12
C ASP A 573 14.20 0.39 26.59
N TRP A 574 14.65 -0.24 25.49
CA TRP A 574 14.05 -1.47 24.99
C TRP A 574 14.22 -2.62 25.98
N SER A 575 15.40 -2.77 26.57
CA SER A 575 15.65 -3.78 27.61
C SER A 575 14.69 -3.63 28.79
N LYS A 576 14.48 -2.39 29.27
CA LYS A 576 13.53 -2.08 30.35
C LYS A 576 12.09 -2.36 29.93
N LEU A 577 11.72 -1.98 28.70
CA LEU A 577 10.38 -2.23 28.14
C LEU A 577 10.03 -3.73 28.16
N CYS A 578 10.99 -4.62 27.87
CA CYS A 578 10.76 -6.06 27.94
C CYS A 578 10.34 -6.55 29.33
N ASP A 579 10.75 -5.86 30.40
CA ASP A 579 10.43 -6.18 31.80
C ASP A 579 9.14 -5.50 32.29
N MET A 580 8.61 -4.55 31.55
CA MET A 580 7.43 -3.78 31.92
C MET A 580 6.14 -4.45 31.45
N PRO A 581 4.95 -4.05 31.94
CA PRO A 581 3.67 -4.63 31.54
C PRO A 581 3.42 -4.72 30.03
N ALA A 582 3.87 -3.73 29.27
CA ALA A 582 3.71 -3.68 27.82
C ALA A 582 4.58 -4.74 27.09
N GLY A 583 5.78 -5.05 27.57
CA GLY A 583 6.73 -5.90 26.88
C GLY A 583 6.15 -7.25 26.44
N PRO A 584 5.53 -8.06 27.32
CA PRO A 584 4.94 -9.35 26.97
C PRO A 584 3.70 -9.24 26.06
N ARG A 585 3.12 -8.06 25.93
CA ARG A 585 1.90 -7.79 25.11
C ARG A 585 2.22 -7.31 23.73
N LEU A 586 3.37 -6.63 23.58
CA LEU A 586 3.77 -6.01 22.32
C LEU A 586 3.88 -7.07 21.20
N GLN A 587 3.24 -6.76 20.07
CA GLN A 587 3.26 -7.62 18.89
C GLN A 587 4.07 -6.98 17.76
N ILE A 588 4.02 -5.66 17.61
CA ILE A 588 4.61 -4.92 16.51
C ILE A 588 5.45 -3.78 17.07
N LEU A 589 6.71 -3.70 16.63
CA LEU A 589 7.63 -2.64 16.98
C LEU A 589 8.27 -2.06 15.72
N TYR A 590 7.97 -0.81 15.44
CA TYR A 590 8.67 -0.03 14.42
C TYR A 590 9.73 0.84 15.10
N MET A 591 10.99 0.59 14.77
CA MET A 591 12.13 1.35 15.27
C MET A 591 13.18 1.62 14.17
N GLY A 592 12.74 1.62 12.93
CA GLY A 592 13.59 1.99 11.81
C GLY A 592 14.13 3.41 11.91
N TYR A 593 15.24 3.69 11.23
CA TYR A 593 15.86 5.03 11.17
C TYR A 593 16.21 5.64 12.53
N ASN A 594 16.75 4.82 13.41
CA ASN A 594 17.28 5.25 14.71
C ASN A 594 18.81 5.03 14.78
N ASN A 595 19.36 5.01 15.99
CA ASN A 595 20.79 4.79 16.22
C ASN A 595 21.10 3.50 16.98
N LEU A 596 20.18 2.51 16.98
CA LEU A 596 20.39 1.27 17.72
C LEU A 596 21.67 0.56 17.23
N GLU A 597 22.54 0.18 18.14
CA GLU A 597 23.82 -0.48 17.87
C GLU A 597 23.80 -1.97 18.25
N GLU A 598 23.00 -2.33 19.25
CA GLU A 598 22.91 -3.66 19.81
C GLU A 598 21.50 -3.96 20.32
N PHE A 599 21.06 -5.20 20.18
CA PHE A 599 19.79 -5.65 20.74
C PHE A 599 19.88 -5.85 22.26
N PRO A 600 18.76 -5.80 23.01
CA PRO A 600 18.72 -6.28 24.39
C PRO A 600 19.19 -7.73 24.48
N GLU A 601 19.70 -8.10 25.67
CA GLU A 601 20.13 -9.47 25.97
C GLU A 601 19.00 -10.49 25.77
N ASP A 602 19.35 -11.71 25.43
CA ASP A 602 18.43 -12.86 25.23
C ASP A 602 17.36 -12.97 26.33
N ALA A 603 17.77 -12.79 27.57
CA ALA A 603 16.88 -12.90 28.72
C ALA A 603 15.75 -11.87 28.73
N GLN A 604 15.97 -10.67 28.18
CA GLN A 604 14.97 -9.62 27.99
C GLN A 604 14.09 -9.91 26.79
N LEU A 605 14.70 -10.15 25.63
CA LEU A 605 13.96 -10.39 24.39
C LEU A 605 12.96 -11.55 24.52
N ARG A 606 13.33 -12.63 25.21
CA ARG A 606 12.47 -13.80 25.43
C ARG A 606 11.24 -13.53 26.31
N LYS A 607 11.13 -12.36 26.94
CA LYS A 607 9.92 -11.92 27.65
C LYS A 607 8.83 -11.38 26.73
N MET A 608 9.18 -11.01 25.52
CA MET A 608 8.25 -10.50 24.51
C MET A 608 7.45 -11.63 23.85
N VAL A 609 6.71 -12.39 24.64
CA VAL A 609 6.08 -13.66 24.22
C VAL A 609 5.03 -13.56 23.12
N LYS A 610 4.49 -12.38 22.86
CA LYS A 610 3.52 -12.12 21.78
C LYS A 610 4.13 -11.43 20.56
N PHE A 611 5.44 -11.21 20.56
CA PHE A 611 6.11 -10.45 19.53
C PHE A 611 6.03 -11.14 18.17
N LYS A 612 5.72 -10.41 17.12
CA LYS A 612 5.49 -10.90 15.76
C LYS A 612 6.27 -10.15 14.69
N MET A 613 6.38 -8.83 14.84
CA MET A 613 6.94 -7.97 13.81
C MET A 613 7.93 -6.98 14.39
N LEU A 614 9.10 -6.92 13.77
CA LEU A 614 10.13 -5.93 14.04
C LEU A 614 10.54 -5.25 12.73
N ASP A 615 10.44 -3.93 12.69
CA ASP A 615 11.15 -3.11 11.72
C ASP A 615 12.29 -2.36 12.45
N CYS A 616 13.51 -2.75 12.15
CA CYS A 616 14.73 -2.12 12.63
C CYS A 616 15.63 -1.68 11.47
N THR A 617 15.00 -1.39 10.34
CA THR A 617 15.68 -0.94 9.12
C THR A 617 16.49 0.34 9.37
N THR A 618 17.64 0.46 8.77
CA THR A 618 18.47 1.69 8.84
C THR A 618 18.77 2.12 10.28
N ASN A 619 19.49 1.26 10.96
CA ASN A 619 20.10 1.50 12.25
C ASN A 619 21.62 1.26 12.16
N LYS A 620 22.29 1.05 13.28
CA LYS A 620 23.71 0.76 13.37
C LYS A 620 23.98 -0.60 14.02
N VAL A 621 22.98 -1.47 14.00
CA VAL A 621 23.03 -2.76 14.73
C VAL A 621 24.16 -3.60 14.20
N HIS A 622 25.09 -3.94 15.09
CA HIS A 622 26.21 -4.87 14.83
C HIS A 622 26.11 -6.16 15.63
N THR A 623 25.39 -6.14 16.76
CA THR A 623 25.21 -7.31 17.63
C THR A 623 23.74 -7.63 17.78
N LEU A 624 23.38 -8.85 17.41
CA LEU A 624 22.03 -9.39 17.60
C LEU A 624 22.03 -10.35 18.77
N HIS A 625 21.00 -10.26 19.59
CA HIS A 625 20.64 -11.22 20.62
C HIS A 625 19.39 -12.00 20.21
N SER A 626 19.17 -13.15 20.83
CA SER A 626 18.17 -14.12 20.40
C SER A 626 16.84 -13.94 21.11
N PHE A 627 15.74 -13.91 20.34
CA PHE A 627 14.38 -14.07 20.87
C PHE A 627 14.09 -15.51 21.34
N GLY A 628 14.94 -16.46 20.97
CA GLY A 628 14.69 -17.88 21.16
C GLY A 628 13.69 -18.46 20.18
N THR A 629 13.56 -19.78 20.19
CA THR A 629 12.69 -20.49 19.22
C THR A 629 11.21 -20.49 19.59
N ASP A 630 10.84 -20.00 20.76
CA ASP A 630 9.45 -19.96 21.23
C ASP A 630 8.69 -18.73 20.72
N ILE A 631 9.40 -17.62 20.44
CA ILE A 631 8.83 -16.41 19.86
C ILE A 631 8.80 -16.56 18.35
N LYS A 632 7.60 -16.41 17.79
CA LYS A 632 7.34 -16.65 16.37
C LYS A 632 7.16 -15.32 15.63
N LEU A 633 8.25 -14.83 15.07
CA LEU A 633 8.19 -13.64 14.22
C LEU A 633 7.50 -13.97 12.90
N SER A 634 6.64 -13.05 12.45
CA SER A 634 6.00 -13.10 11.14
C SER A 634 6.69 -12.15 10.14
N THR A 635 7.26 -11.06 10.63
CA THR A 635 7.91 -10.06 9.77
C THR A 635 9.14 -9.50 10.45
N LEU A 636 10.23 -9.42 9.70
CA LEU A 636 11.50 -8.91 10.23
C LEU A 636 12.24 -8.11 9.14
N TYR A 637 12.48 -6.84 9.42
CA TYR A 637 13.30 -5.95 8.58
C TYR A 637 14.53 -5.49 9.38
N LEU A 638 15.70 -5.99 9.00
CA LEU A 638 17.01 -5.63 9.56
C LEU A 638 17.94 -5.05 8.48
N ASP A 639 17.36 -4.59 7.40
CA ASP A 639 18.08 -4.02 6.28
C ASP A 639 18.87 -2.77 6.69
N ASN A 640 19.99 -2.55 6.03
CA ASN A 640 20.84 -1.37 6.23
C ASN A 640 21.27 -1.18 7.69
N ASN A 641 22.04 -2.17 8.17
CA ASN A 641 22.64 -2.19 9.49
C ASN A 641 24.14 -2.57 9.39
N LYS A 642 24.76 -2.97 10.49
CA LYS A 642 26.16 -3.41 10.59
C LYS A 642 26.30 -4.84 11.07
N ILE A 643 25.30 -5.68 10.83
CA ILE A 643 25.20 -7.04 11.35
C ILE A 643 26.26 -7.91 10.69
N THR A 644 27.10 -8.56 11.53
CA THR A 644 28.17 -9.47 11.08
C THR A 644 27.79 -10.94 11.21
N SER A 645 26.87 -11.26 12.12
CA SER A 645 26.37 -12.62 12.35
C SER A 645 24.97 -12.61 12.97
N ILE A 646 24.24 -13.71 12.79
CA ILE A 646 22.92 -13.91 13.36
C ILE A 646 22.95 -15.21 14.15
N PRO A 647 22.52 -15.22 15.44
CA PRO A 647 22.48 -16.43 16.25
C PRO A 647 21.58 -17.51 15.63
N ASP A 648 21.99 -18.78 15.70
CA ASP A 648 21.25 -19.92 15.12
C ASP A 648 19.86 -20.13 15.75
N ASP A 649 19.64 -19.68 16.99
CA ASP A 649 18.36 -19.71 17.70
C ASP A 649 17.67 -18.35 17.75
N PHE A 650 17.96 -17.48 16.80
CA PHE A 650 17.52 -16.09 16.81
C PHE A 650 16.01 -15.94 17.01
N CYS A 651 15.20 -16.71 16.30
CA CYS A 651 13.74 -16.75 16.43
C CYS A 651 13.12 -17.94 15.67
N ALA A 652 11.82 -18.14 15.86
CA ALA A 652 11.01 -18.99 14.98
C ALA A 652 10.19 -18.13 14.02
N PHE A 653 10.23 -18.42 12.75
CA PHE A 653 9.46 -17.73 11.72
C PHE A 653 8.11 -18.43 11.47
N THR A 654 7.09 -17.64 11.12
CA THR A 654 5.75 -18.12 10.76
C THR A 654 5.52 -18.06 9.25
N ASN A 655 4.38 -18.57 8.78
CA ASN A 655 3.96 -18.50 7.38
C ASN A 655 3.46 -17.12 6.93
N GLU A 656 3.42 -16.15 7.82
CA GLU A 656 2.98 -14.80 7.53
C GLU A 656 4.12 -13.88 7.07
N VAL A 657 5.35 -14.40 7.04
CA VAL A 657 6.51 -13.64 6.57
C VAL A 657 6.46 -13.49 5.06
N GLU A 658 6.22 -12.31 4.59
CA GLU A 658 6.30 -11.99 3.16
C GLU A 658 7.73 -11.72 2.75
N ILE A 659 8.42 -10.84 3.46
CA ILE A 659 9.81 -10.44 3.20
C ILE A 659 10.61 -10.51 4.49
N LEU A 660 11.74 -11.19 4.43
CA LEU A 660 12.73 -11.25 5.50
C LEU A 660 13.98 -10.49 5.03
N GLY A 661 14.15 -9.27 5.52
CA GLY A 661 15.18 -8.35 5.05
C GLY A 661 16.43 -8.36 5.93
N PHE A 662 17.58 -8.78 5.37
CA PHE A 662 18.91 -8.68 5.94
C PHE A 662 19.91 -8.01 5.00
N SER A 663 19.41 -7.32 3.97
CA SER A 663 20.29 -6.73 2.98
C SER A 663 21.05 -5.52 3.54
N TYR A 664 22.11 -5.11 2.86
CA TYR A 664 22.96 -4.00 3.29
C TYR A 664 23.47 -4.14 4.72
N ASN A 665 24.06 -5.31 5.00
CA ASN A 665 24.71 -5.62 6.26
C ASN A 665 26.17 -6.07 6.02
N GLU A 666 26.81 -6.60 7.06
CA GLU A 666 28.20 -7.05 7.00
C GLU A 666 28.32 -8.57 7.21
N LEU A 667 27.26 -9.34 6.92
CA LEU A 667 27.22 -10.78 7.04
C LEU A 667 28.28 -11.43 6.15
N THR A 668 29.00 -12.41 6.69
CA THR A 668 30.03 -13.17 5.97
C THR A 668 29.57 -14.55 5.55
N GLU A 669 28.47 -15.02 6.11
CA GLU A 669 27.82 -16.28 5.77
C GLU A 669 26.29 -16.19 5.91
N VAL A 670 25.55 -17.02 5.17
CA VAL A 670 24.12 -17.18 5.35
C VAL A 670 23.87 -17.95 6.65
N PRO A 671 23.07 -17.40 7.60
CA PRO A 671 22.90 -18.02 8.92
C PRO A 671 21.99 -19.24 8.88
N ASN A 672 22.16 -20.13 9.87
CA ASN A 672 21.36 -21.35 10.03
C ASN A 672 20.05 -21.15 10.80
N ILE A 673 19.39 -20.00 10.64
CA ILE A 673 18.15 -19.63 11.34
C ILE A 673 16.88 -20.25 10.74
N PHE A 674 16.96 -20.80 9.54
CA PHE A 674 15.81 -21.36 8.84
C PHE A 674 15.57 -22.82 9.19
N ASN A 675 14.29 -23.18 9.29
CA ASN A 675 13.90 -24.58 9.47
C ASN A 675 13.39 -25.17 8.14
N ALA A 676 14.23 -25.86 7.41
CA ALA A 676 13.88 -26.49 6.14
C ALA A 676 12.73 -27.53 6.24
N LYS A 677 12.39 -27.97 7.45
CA LYS A 677 11.26 -28.88 7.70
C LYS A 677 9.97 -28.12 8.05
N SER A 678 10.02 -26.82 8.14
CA SER A 678 8.81 -26.01 8.35
C SER A 678 7.84 -26.22 7.19
N ILE A 679 6.55 -26.35 7.51
CA ILE A 679 5.47 -26.34 6.50
C ILE A 679 5.27 -24.93 5.94
N TYR A 680 5.86 -23.92 6.54
CA TYR A 680 5.73 -22.55 6.18
C TYR A 680 6.79 -22.15 5.15
N ILE A 681 6.34 -21.54 4.05
CA ILE A 681 7.21 -21.09 2.97
C ILE A 681 7.11 -19.56 2.92
N MET A 682 8.24 -18.91 3.12
CA MET A 682 8.36 -17.45 3.01
C MET A 682 8.28 -17.02 1.55
N ASN A 683 7.79 -15.83 1.28
CA ASN A 683 7.78 -15.29 -0.07
C ASN A 683 9.20 -14.90 -0.49
N THR A 684 9.85 -14.04 0.27
CA THR A 684 11.20 -13.52 -0.07
C THR A 684 12.12 -13.49 1.14
N VAL A 685 13.36 -13.93 0.95
CA VAL A 685 14.48 -13.76 1.87
C VAL A 685 15.58 -12.99 1.16
N ASP A 686 15.96 -11.84 1.69
CA ASP A 686 16.93 -10.94 1.08
C ASP A 686 18.20 -10.81 1.93
N PHE A 687 19.30 -11.36 1.42
CA PHE A 687 20.67 -11.24 1.95
C PHE A 687 21.58 -10.43 1.01
N SER A 688 21.01 -9.67 0.08
CA SER A 688 21.80 -8.89 -0.87
C SER A 688 22.69 -7.85 -0.17
N HIS A 689 23.69 -7.35 -0.88
CA HIS A 689 24.58 -6.31 -0.36
C HIS A 689 25.20 -6.63 1.02
N ASN A 690 25.81 -7.82 1.10
CA ASN A 690 26.55 -8.27 2.26
C ASN A 690 28.00 -8.68 1.89
N ASN A 691 28.70 -9.33 2.80
CA ASN A 691 30.05 -9.88 2.55
C ASN A 691 30.04 -11.41 2.47
N ILE A 692 28.92 -12.03 2.09
CA ILE A 692 28.71 -13.46 2.19
C ILE A 692 29.63 -14.23 1.24
N THR A 693 30.37 -15.17 1.82
CA THR A 693 31.27 -16.08 1.10
C THR A 693 30.81 -17.53 1.12
N GLY A 694 29.79 -17.86 1.95
CA GLY A 694 29.27 -19.23 2.13
C GLY A 694 28.12 -19.29 3.13
N PHE A 695 27.95 -20.45 3.73
CA PHE A 695 26.81 -20.81 4.56
C PHE A 695 27.28 -21.32 5.94
N SER A 696 26.56 -20.94 6.99
CA SER A 696 26.84 -21.38 8.35
C SER A 696 26.75 -22.89 8.45
N GLY A 697 27.79 -23.49 9.02
CA GLY A 697 27.99 -24.95 9.07
C GLY A 697 28.53 -25.56 7.76
N GLY A 698 28.85 -24.73 6.78
CA GLY A 698 29.27 -25.12 5.44
C GLY A 698 28.18 -25.82 4.65
N ASP A 699 28.53 -26.28 3.43
CA ASP A 699 27.57 -26.91 2.53
C ASP A 699 26.78 -28.08 3.13
N ASP A 700 27.41 -28.86 4.01
CA ASP A 700 26.78 -30.05 4.60
C ASP A 700 26.02 -29.76 5.88
N GLY A 701 26.44 -28.75 6.66
CA GLY A 701 25.82 -28.36 7.91
C GLY A 701 24.69 -27.36 7.80
N PHE A 702 24.58 -26.67 6.66
CA PHE A 702 23.51 -25.70 6.42
C PHE A 702 22.14 -26.39 6.36
N LYS A 703 21.13 -25.81 7.02
CA LYS A 703 19.80 -26.43 7.16
C LYS A 703 18.87 -26.15 5.98
N GLY A 704 19.20 -25.17 5.10
CA GLY A 704 18.39 -24.73 3.96
C GLY A 704 17.58 -23.48 4.25
N ILE A 705 16.98 -22.91 3.20
CA ILE A 705 16.06 -21.77 3.27
C ILE A 705 14.70 -22.21 2.74
N ASN A 706 13.65 -21.93 3.51
CA ASN A 706 12.28 -22.25 3.14
C ASN A 706 11.57 -21.01 2.58
N ALA A 707 11.96 -20.60 1.38
CA ALA A 707 11.40 -19.43 0.70
C ALA A 707 11.26 -19.67 -0.81
N TYR A 708 10.29 -19.00 -1.44
CA TYR A 708 10.14 -19.01 -2.91
C TYR A 708 11.19 -18.16 -3.61
N THR A 709 11.53 -17.01 -3.05
CA THR A 709 12.54 -16.10 -3.59
C THR A 709 13.68 -15.90 -2.60
N VAL A 710 14.91 -16.09 -3.07
CA VAL A 710 16.14 -15.86 -2.30
C VAL A 710 17.04 -14.93 -3.09
N SER A 711 17.41 -13.81 -2.49
CA SER A 711 18.45 -12.92 -3.02
C SER A 711 19.73 -13.02 -2.22
N LEU A 712 20.82 -13.29 -2.92
CA LEU A 712 22.21 -13.27 -2.47
C LEU A 712 23.04 -12.34 -3.38
N SER A 713 22.40 -11.43 -4.07
CA SER A 713 23.08 -10.50 -4.96
C SER A 713 24.03 -9.56 -4.21
N TYR A 714 25.01 -9.00 -4.91
CA TYR A 714 25.99 -8.11 -4.30
C TYR A 714 26.69 -8.69 -3.07
N ASN A 715 27.18 -9.92 -3.22
CA ASN A 715 27.94 -10.62 -2.19
C ASN A 715 29.35 -11.04 -2.71
N LYS A 716 30.06 -11.93 -2.01
CA LYS A 716 31.41 -12.40 -2.34
C LYS A 716 31.48 -13.91 -2.58
N LEU A 717 30.38 -14.50 -3.05
CA LEU A 717 30.31 -15.91 -3.36
C LEU A 717 31.26 -16.25 -4.53
N LYS A 718 32.16 -17.19 -4.30
CA LYS A 718 33.10 -17.70 -5.31
C LYS A 718 32.69 -19.02 -5.90
N LYS A 719 31.77 -19.73 -5.22
CA LYS A 719 31.23 -21.02 -5.62
C LYS A 719 29.72 -20.93 -5.69
N PHE A 720 29.14 -21.73 -6.58
CA PHE A 720 27.70 -21.84 -6.67
C PHE A 720 27.10 -22.38 -5.35
N PRO A 721 26.01 -21.80 -4.83
CA PRO A 721 25.49 -22.11 -3.50
C PRO A 721 24.66 -23.39 -3.48
N LYS A 722 25.28 -24.57 -3.72
CA LYS A 722 24.61 -25.89 -3.72
C LYS A 722 23.85 -26.18 -2.42
N ALA A 723 24.27 -25.59 -1.31
CA ALA A 723 23.63 -25.74 -0.01
C ALA A 723 22.17 -25.28 0.02
N LEU A 724 21.77 -24.35 -0.87
CA LEU A 724 20.40 -23.89 -1.03
C LEU A 724 19.45 -24.97 -1.58
N PHE A 725 19.97 -25.92 -2.35
CA PHE A 725 19.20 -26.95 -3.02
C PHE A 725 19.10 -28.27 -2.25
N LYS A 726 19.08 -28.18 -0.92
CA LYS A 726 18.83 -29.36 -0.07
C LYS A 726 17.36 -29.76 -0.09
N SER A 727 17.11 -31.00 0.36
CA SER A 727 15.78 -31.61 0.37
C SER A 727 14.75 -30.71 1.07
N GLY A 728 13.71 -30.33 0.36
CA GLY A 728 12.62 -29.51 0.88
C GLY A 728 12.75 -28.01 0.59
N SER A 729 13.79 -27.55 -0.10
CA SER A 729 13.89 -26.14 -0.47
C SER A 729 12.93 -25.80 -1.63
N PRO A 730 11.96 -24.89 -1.45
CA PRO A 730 10.97 -24.54 -2.47
C PRO A 730 11.41 -23.41 -3.40
N ILE A 731 12.70 -23.10 -3.47
CA ILE A 731 13.20 -21.94 -4.20
C ILE A 731 12.80 -21.98 -5.67
N GLN A 732 12.05 -20.97 -6.10
CA GLN A 732 11.64 -20.75 -7.48
C GLN A 732 12.47 -19.64 -8.13
N THR A 733 12.84 -18.61 -7.39
CA THR A 733 13.65 -17.49 -7.87
C THR A 733 14.91 -17.37 -7.02
N LEU A 734 16.07 -17.38 -7.68
CA LEU A 734 17.36 -17.21 -7.05
C LEU A 734 18.15 -16.10 -7.73
N ASP A 735 18.47 -15.04 -6.99
CA ASP A 735 19.34 -13.96 -7.43
C ASP A 735 20.75 -14.13 -6.84
N LEU A 736 21.71 -14.40 -7.71
CA LEU A 736 23.16 -14.51 -7.41
C LEU A 736 23.96 -13.45 -8.17
N SER A 737 23.29 -12.42 -8.65
CA SER A 737 23.94 -11.34 -9.40
C SER A 737 25.00 -10.62 -8.57
N ALA A 738 25.96 -10.00 -9.22
CA ALA A 738 27.01 -9.21 -8.58
C ALA A 738 27.75 -9.98 -7.46
N ASN A 739 28.23 -11.18 -7.79
CA ASN A 739 29.07 -12.02 -6.95
C ASN A 739 30.44 -12.25 -7.60
N GLU A 740 31.23 -13.19 -7.07
CA GLU A 740 32.55 -13.53 -7.59
C GLU A 740 32.60 -14.95 -8.19
N LEU A 741 31.47 -15.45 -8.70
CA LEU A 741 31.40 -16.78 -9.28
C LEU A 741 32.25 -16.88 -10.53
N THR A 742 33.17 -17.85 -10.57
CA THR A 742 34.04 -18.08 -11.74
C THR A 742 33.61 -19.27 -12.57
N GLU A 743 33.02 -20.25 -11.94
CA GLU A 743 32.49 -21.46 -12.57
C GLU A 743 31.35 -22.05 -11.72
N VAL A 744 30.50 -22.85 -12.34
CA VAL A 744 29.59 -23.76 -11.64
C VAL A 744 30.09 -25.17 -11.93
N LYS A 745 30.46 -25.91 -10.88
CA LYS A 745 31.04 -27.23 -10.99
C LYS A 745 29.98 -28.30 -11.18
N GLU A 746 30.37 -29.38 -11.81
CA GLU A 746 29.54 -30.56 -11.88
C GLU A 746 29.20 -31.09 -10.47
N GLY A 747 27.93 -31.43 -10.26
CA GLY A 747 27.40 -31.83 -8.96
C GLY A 747 26.85 -30.70 -8.08
N GLU A 748 27.07 -29.42 -8.44
CA GLU A 748 26.54 -28.27 -7.67
C GLU A 748 25.05 -28.01 -7.89
N MET A 749 24.51 -28.41 -9.04
CA MET A 749 23.08 -28.30 -9.37
C MET A 749 22.33 -29.64 -9.28
N GLN A 750 23.03 -30.72 -8.89
CA GLN A 750 22.41 -32.02 -8.76
C GLN A 750 21.62 -32.13 -7.45
N GLY A 751 20.40 -32.60 -7.58
CA GLY A 751 19.54 -32.89 -6.44
C GLY A 751 18.06 -32.65 -6.80
N SER A 752 17.18 -33.37 -6.11
CA SER A 752 15.75 -33.33 -6.32
C SER A 752 15.11 -31.92 -6.08
N ASN A 753 15.90 -30.96 -5.61
CA ASN A 753 15.38 -29.69 -5.12
C ASN A 753 15.62 -28.51 -6.06
N ALA A 754 16.64 -28.58 -6.91
CA ALA A 754 16.84 -27.58 -7.96
C ALA A 754 15.73 -27.59 -9.04
N HIS A 755 14.94 -28.66 -9.10
CA HIS A 755 13.88 -28.82 -10.09
C HIS A 755 12.72 -27.81 -9.95
N LEU A 756 12.55 -27.15 -8.81
CA LEU A 756 11.55 -26.11 -8.62
C LEU A 756 12.01 -24.73 -9.11
N LEU A 757 13.30 -24.61 -9.46
CA LEU A 757 13.87 -23.34 -9.88
C LEU A 757 13.28 -22.91 -11.23
N GLN A 758 12.71 -21.69 -11.27
CA GLN A 758 12.11 -21.08 -12.44
C GLN A 758 12.94 -19.94 -12.98
N THR A 759 13.58 -19.17 -12.10
CA THR A 759 14.35 -17.98 -12.47
C THR A 759 15.70 -17.98 -11.75
N LEU A 760 16.76 -17.76 -12.53
CA LEU A 760 18.13 -17.69 -12.02
C LEU A 760 18.85 -16.46 -12.59
N ASP A 761 19.26 -15.55 -11.70
CA ASP A 761 20.08 -14.41 -12.06
C ASP A 761 21.55 -14.66 -11.70
N LEU A 762 22.41 -14.65 -12.69
CA LEU A 762 23.86 -14.83 -12.56
C LEU A 762 24.65 -13.63 -13.15
N ARG A 763 23.97 -12.48 -13.34
CA ARG A 763 24.62 -11.28 -13.89
C ARG A 763 25.77 -10.79 -13.02
N PHE A 764 26.66 -10.02 -13.62
CA PHE A 764 27.78 -9.39 -12.90
C PHE A 764 28.60 -10.38 -12.07
N ASN A 765 28.96 -11.51 -12.69
CA ASN A 765 29.89 -12.50 -12.14
C ASN A 765 31.14 -12.63 -13.03
N LYS A 766 31.95 -13.63 -12.82
CA LYS A 766 33.15 -13.93 -13.59
C LYS A 766 33.07 -15.26 -14.32
N LEU A 767 31.85 -15.66 -14.66
CA LEU A 767 31.59 -16.97 -15.28
C LEU A 767 32.11 -16.99 -16.71
N THR A 768 32.74 -18.11 -17.08
CA THR A 768 33.22 -18.40 -18.44
C THR A 768 32.51 -19.56 -19.07
N LYS A 769 31.88 -20.41 -18.29
CA LYS A 769 31.13 -21.60 -18.72
C LYS A 769 30.13 -22.05 -17.67
N LEU A 770 29.13 -22.79 -18.08
CA LEU A 770 28.23 -23.56 -17.21
C LEU A 770 28.58 -25.05 -17.34
N CYS A 771 28.35 -25.80 -16.27
CA CYS A 771 28.50 -27.27 -16.31
C CYS A 771 27.25 -27.96 -16.87
N ASP A 772 27.37 -29.29 -17.13
CA ASP A 772 26.26 -30.07 -17.72
C ASP A 772 25.04 -30.24 -16.78
N ASP A 773 25.17 -29.87 -15.51
CA ASP A 773 24.05 -29.88 -14.58
C ASP A 773 22.94 -28.84 -14.89
N PHE A 774 23.27 -27.83 -15.66
CA PHE A 774 22.30 -26.83 -16.14
C PHE A 774 21.43 -27.39 -17.27
N ARG A 775 20.79 -28.51 -17.05
CA ARG A 775 19.96 -29.21 -18.04
C ARG A 775 18.56 -29.50 -17.53
N ALA A 776 17.65 -29.74 -18.45
CA ALA A 776 16.23 -29.97 -18.18
C ALA A 776 15.92 -31.05 -17.13
N THR A 777 16.79 -32.03 -16.95
CA THR A 777 16.61 -33.10 -15.97
C THR A 777 16.80 -32.61 -14.52
N ASN A 778 17.58 -31.56 -14.31
CA ASN A 778 17.89 -31.01 -12.99
C ASN A 778 17.07 -29.76 -12.68
N ILE A 779 16.73 -28.99 -13.72
CA ILE A 779 15.97 -27.74 -13.63
C ILE A 779 14.83 -27.70 -14.66
N PRO A 780 13.87 -28.63 -14.62
CA PRO A 780 12.85 -28.80 -15.65
C PRO A 780 11.90 -27.60 -15.79
N TYR A 781 11.75 -26.78 -14.74
CA TYR A 781 10.86 -25.63 -14.71
C TYR A 781 11.57 -24.30 -14.96
N LEU A 782 12.85 -24.32 -15.36
CA LEU A 782 13.58 -23.08 -15.66
C LEU A 782 12.91 -22.32 -16.81
N THR A 783 12.39 -21.15 -16.49
CA THR A 783 11.72 -20.25 -17.43
C THR A 783 12.58 -19.05 -17.80
N GLY A 784 13.53 -18.67 -16.95
CA GLY A 784 14.40 -17.51 -17.17
C GLY A 784 15.80 -17.69 -16.59
N ILE A 785 16.80 -17.30 -17.35
CA ILE A 785 18.19 -17.21 -16.88
C ILE A 785 18.86 -15.97 -17.45
N ASP A 786 19.57 -15.22 -16.61
CA ASP A 786 20.39 -14.09 -17.02
C ASP A 786 21.87 -14.33 -16.69
N LEU A 787 22.68 -14.37 -17.73
CA LEU A 787 24.13 -14.55 -17.71
C LEU A 787 24.89 -13.27 -18.13
N SER A 788 24.20 -12.15 -18.19
CA SER A 788 24.79 -10.87 -18.64
C SER A 788 25.92 -10.39 -17.73
N TYR A 789 26.82 -9.59 -18.26
CA TYR A 789 27.96 -9.05 -17.50
C TYR A 789 28.85 -10.14 -16.88
N ASN A 790 29.23 -11.13 -17.69
CA ASN A 790 30.16 -12.20 -17.37
C ASN A 790 31.30 -12.25 -18.39
N SER A 791 32.00 -13.37 -18.52
CA SER A 791 33.18 -13.55 -19.40
C SER A 791 33.01 -14.72 -20.37
N PHE A 792 31.78 -15.05 -20.75
CA PHE A 792 31.54 -16.14 -21.72
C PHE A 792 32.14 -15.83 -23.09
N SER A 793 32.84 -16.79 -23.67
CA SER A 793 33.33 -16.72 -25.04
C SER A 793 32.38 -17.40 -26.03
N GLU A 794 31.49 -18.25 -25.54
CA GLU A 794 30.47 -18.96 -26.30
C GLU A 794 29.18 -19.00 -25.47
N VAL A 795 28.03 -19.11 -26.12
CA VAL A 795 26.76 -19.27 -25.44
C VAL A 795 26.64 -20.69 -24.89
N PRO A 796 26.42 -20.85 -23.56
CA PRO A 796 26.30 -22.19 -22.99
C PRO A 796 25.05 -22.92 -23.52
N PRO A 797 25.19 -24.12 -24.09
CA PRO A 797 24.06 -24.83 -24.67
C PRO A 797 23.14 -25.51 -23.66
N GLN A 798 23.58 -25.67 -22.43
CA GLN A 798 22.87 -26.45 -21.41
C GLN A 798 21.49 -25.88 -21.07
N PRO A 799 21.32 -24.58 -20.73
CA PRO A 799 20.02 -24.00 -20.46
C PRO A 799 19.07 -24.06 -21.66
N LEU A 800 19.60 -24.02 -22.88
CA LEU A 800 18.80 -24.04 -24.12
C LEU A 800 18.03 -25.35 -24.32
N ASN A 801 18.42 -26.40 -23.60
CA ASN A 801 17.71 -27.68 -23.62
C ASN A 801 16.52 -27.73 -22.61
N CYS A 802 16.31 -26.70 -21.85
CA CYS A 802 15.16 -26.61 -20.92
C CYS A 802 13.90 -26.25 -21.71
N SER A 803 12.92 -27.15 -21.73
CA SER A 803 11.71 -27.00 -22.55
C SER A 803 10.85 -25.81 -22.19
N GLU A 804 10.90 -25.38 -20.92
CA GLU A 804 10.13 -24.26 -20.38
C GLU A 804 10.87 -22.91 -20.47
N LEU A 805 12.10 -22.89 -21.00
CA LEU A 805 12.89 -21.66 -21.08
C LEU A 805 12.25 -20.63 -22.00
N LYS A 806 11.84 -19.51 -21.43
CA LYS A 806 11.15 -18.40 -22.10
C LYS A 806 12.04 -17.19 -22.31
N ALA A 807 12.96 -16.96 -21.37
CA ALA A 807 13.84 -15.80 -21.38
C ALA A 807 15.29 -16.23 -21.20
N PHE A 808 16.14 -15.79 -22.11
CA PHE A 808 17.58 -16.02 -22.06
C PHE A 808 18.31 -14.71 -22.33
N ALA A 809 19.15 -14.29 -21.37
CA ALA A 809 19.96 -13.10 -21.50
C ALA A 809 21.45 -13.41 -21.30
N ILE A 810 22.30 -12.90 -22.19
CA ILE A 810 23.76 -13.04 -22.16
C ILE A 810 24.43 -11.80 -22.74
N ARG A 811 24.05 -10.63 -22.23
CA ARG A 811 24.58 -9.34 -22.69
C ARG A 811 25.96 -9.08 -22.10
N TYR A 812 26.70 -8.16 -22.71
CA TYR A 812 27.90 -7.56 -22.14
C TYR A 812 28.93 -8.60 -21.64
N GLN A 813 29.41 -9.48 -22.52
CA GLN A 813 30.44 -10.46 -22.18
C GLN A 813 31.83 -9.85 -22.39
N ARG A 814 32.65 -9.76 -21.31
CA ARG A 814 33.96 -9.13 -21.30
C ARG A 814 34.99 -9.98 -20.54
N ASN A 815 36.24 -9.92 -21.00
CA ASN A 815 37.37 -10.43 -20.21
C ASN A 815 37.86 -9.37 -19.20
N GLU A 816 38.84 -9.73 -18.40
CA GLU A 816 39.45 -8.84 -17.40
C GLU A 816 40.04 -7.53 -17.98
N LYS A 817 40.32 -7.50 -19.30
CA LYS A 817 40.83 -6.33 -20.02
C LYS A 817 39.69 -5.47 -20.60
N GLY A 818 38.42 -5.84 -20.38
CA GLY A 818 37.26 -5.16 -20.96
C GLY A 818 36.99 -5.51 -22.45
N GLU A 819 37.71 -6.46 -23.03
CA GLU A 819 37.52 -6.88 -24.41
C GLU A 819 36.29 -7.79 -24.55
N ARG A 820 35.50 -7.60 -25.62
CA ARG A 820 34.31 -8.42 -25.93
C ARG A 820 34.73 -9.85 -26.26
N THR A 821 34.19 -10.81 -25.54
CA THR A 821 34.53 -12.23 -25.64
C THR A 821 33.58 -13.01 -26.49
N LEU A 822 32.26 -12.72 -26.41
CA LEU A 822 31.23 -13.46 -27.13
C LEU A 822 31.10 -12.99 -28.58
N ARG A 823 31.43 -13.87 -29.53
CA ARG A 823 31.49 -13.55 -30.98
C ARG A 823 30.56 -14.36 -31.84
N ASP A 824 30.21 -15.53 -31.39
CA ASP A 824 29.44 -16.49 -32.20
C ASP A 824 27.97 -16.50 -31.78
N TRP A 825 27.08 -16.56 -32.78
CA TRP A 825 25.66 -16.75 -32.56
C TRP A 825 25.40 -18.16 -32.01
N PRO A 826 24.56 -18.34 -31.00
CA PRO A 826 24.24 -19.65 -30.45
C PRO A 826 23.44 -20.49 -31.46
N VAL A 827 24.05 -21.52 -31.98
CA VAL A 827 23.39 -22.38 -32.98
C VAL A 827 22.22 -23.12 -32.31
N GLY A 828 21.07 -23.08 -32.96
CA GLY A 828 19.86 -23.77 -32.48
C GLY A 828 19.02 -23.00 -31.47
N ILE A 829 19.40 -21.79 -31.09
CA ILE A 829 18.65 -21.00 -30.11
C ILE A 829 17.23 -20.65 -30.59
N MET A 830 17.06 -20.43 -31.89
CA MET A 830 15.76 -20.18 -32.51
C MET A 830 14.84 -21.41 -32.53
N GLN A 831 15.36 -22.58 -32.16
CA GLN A 831 14.62 -23.84 -32.07
C GLN A 831 14.17 -24.16 -30.65
N CYS A 832 14.59 -23.37 -29.66
CA CYS A 832 14.13 -23.54 -28.27
C CYS A 832 12.59 -23.39 -28.22
N PRO A 833 11.86 -24.42 -27.73
CA PRO A 833 10.43 -24.54 -28.01
C PRO A 833 9.57 -23.45 -27.32
N SER A 834 10.04 -22.91 -26.24
CA SER A 834 9.29 -21.91 -25.42
C SER A 834 9.95 -20.54 -25.40
N LEU A 835 11.08 -20.35 -26.10
CA LEU A 835 11.84 -19.10 -26.04
C LEU A 835 11.07 -17.93 -26.66
N ILE A 836 10.87 -16.90 -25.89
CA ILE A 836 10.15 -15.69 -26.29
C ILE A 836 11.08 -14.48 -26.28
N GLN A 837 12.04 -14.46 -25.37
CA GLN A 837 12.97 -13.36 -25.18
C GLN A 837 14.42 -13.83 -25.29
N LEU A 838 15.15 -13.18 -26.19
CA LEU A 838 16.60 -13.34 -26.33
C LEU A 838 17.27 -11.98 -26.21
N GLN A 839 18.15 -11.84 -25.23
CA GLN A 839 18.99 -10.65 -25.05
C GLN A 839 20.47 -11.02 -25.19
N ILE A 840 21.06 -10.65 -26.31
CA ILE A 840 22.46 -10.92 -26.65
C ILE A 840 23.21 -9.63 -27.02
N GLY A 841 22.66 -8.49 -26.63
CA GLY A 841 23.23 -7.16 -26.88
C GLY A 841 24.58 -6.93 -26.23
N SER A 842 25.27 -5.87 -26.62
CA SER A 842 26.55 -5.44 -26.09
C SER A 842 27.69 -6.49 -26.16
N ASN A 843 27.70 -7.30 -27.22
CA ASN A 843 28.73 -8.31 -27.50
C ASN A 843 29.46 -8.02 -28.82
N ASP A 844 30.24 -8.92 -29.35
CA ASP A 844 30.88 -8.87 -30.67
C ASP A 844 30.32 -9.96 -31.61
N ILE A 845 29.02 -10.23 -31.56
CA ILE A 845 28.36 -11.20 -32.44
C ILE A 845 28.56 -10.72 -33.88
N ARG A 846 29.03 -11.63 -34.77
CA ARG A 846 29.41 -11.25 -36.10
C ARG A 846 28.46 -11.71 -37.16
N LYS A 847 28.10 -12.99 -37.17
CA LYS A 847 27.24 -13.57 -38.17
C LYS A 847 26.17 -14.43 -37.56
N VAL A 848 24.93 -14.15 -37.91
CA VAL A 848 23.79 -14.97 -37.54
C VAL A 848 23.49 -15.94 -38.67
N ASN A 849 23.69 -17.23 -38.41
CA ASN A 849 23.54 -18.32 -39.42
C ASN A 849 22.19 -19.06 -39.28
N GLU A 850 21.27 -18.52 -38.51
CA GLU A 850 19.93 -19.10 -38.34
C GLU A 850 18.85 -18.15 -38.85
N THR A 851 17.72 -18.71 -39.23
CA THR A 851 16.54 -17.95 -39.58
C THR A 851 15.90 -17.42 -38.29
N ILE A 852 15.77 -16.12 -38.17
CA ILE A 852 15.09 -15.51 -37.01
C ILE A 852 13.59 -15.79 -37.14
N THR A 853 13.03 -16.41 -36.12
CA THR A 853 11.63 -16.83 -36.09
C THR A 853 10.72 -15.77 -35.46
N PRO A 854 9.44 -15.69 -35.85
CA PRO A 854 8.49 -14.76 -35.26
C PRO A 854 8.05 -15.15 -33.83
N TYR A 855 8.58 -16.27 -33.29
CA TYR A 855 8.19 -16.77 -31.96
C TYR A 855 9.02 -16.17 -30.84
N VAL A 856 10.23 -15.69 -31.14
CA VAL A 856 11.04 -14.92 -30.20
C VAL A 856 10.60 -13.44 -30.32
N TRP A 857 9.74 -12.99 -29.46
CA TRP A 857 9.10 -11.67 -29.58
C TRP A 857 9.94 -10.50 -29.10
N ILE A 858 10.95 -10.77 -28.26
CA ILE A 858 11.91 -9.79 -27.79
C ILE A 858 13.28 -10.24 -28.20
N LEU A 859 13.88 -9.49 -29.11
CA LEU A 859 15.25 -9.72 -29.56
C LEU A 859 16.08 -8.46 -29.33
N ASP A 860 17.06 -8.55 -28.42
CA ASP A 860 18.05 -7.50 -28.19
C ASP A 860 19.39 -7.91 -28.77
N ILE A 861 19.75 -7.25 -29.87
CA ILE A 861 21.06 -7.36 -30.55
C ILE A 861 21.84 -6.03 -30.52
N LYS A 862 21.33 -5.02 -29.78
CA LYS A 862 21.93 -3.71 -29.70
C LYS A 862 23.41 -3.78 -29.26
N ASP A 863 24.25 -2.85 -29.70
CA ASP A 863 25.67 -2.78 -29.38
C ASP A 863 26.45 -4.08 -29.75
N ASN A 864 26.11 -4.69 -30.90
CA ASN A 864 26.93 -5.66 -31.59
C ASN A 864 27.43 -5.02 -32.91
N PRO A 865 28.54 -4.31 -32.92
CA PRO A 865 28.93 -3.46 -34.07
C PRO A 865 29.22 -4.23 -35.36
N ASN A 866 29.58 -5.50 -35.25
CA ASN A 866 29.96 -6.35 -36.39
C ASN A 866 28.88 -7.36 -36.76
N ILE A 867 27.68 -7.26 -36.22
CA ILE A 867 26.62 -8.25 -36.47
C ILE A 867 26.06 -8.12 -37.89
N SER A 868 25.86 -9.26 -38.53
CA SER A 868 25.14 -9.41 -39.81
C SER A 868 24.01 -10.41 -39.61
N ILE A 869 22.77 -9.95 -39.70
CA ILE A 869 21.57 -10.74 -39.39
C ILE A 869 20.48 -10.59 -40.45
N ASP A 870 19.80 -11.70 -40.80
CA ASP A 870 18.66 -11.72 -41.69
C ASP A 870 17.36 -11.88 -40.87
N LEU A 871 16.51 -10.85 -40.93
CA LEU A 871 15.24 -10.79 -40.20
C LEU A 871 14.03 -11.18 -41.06
N SER A 872 14.24 -11.73 -42.28
CA SER A 872 13.14 -12.10 -43.20
C SER A 872 12.07 -12.98 -42.55
N GLY A 873 12.48 -13.92 -41.69
CA GLY A 873 11.55 -14.83 -40.98
C GLY A 873 10.66 -14.18 -39.94
N ALA A 874 11.07 -13.05 -39.40
CA ALA A 874 10.34 -12.30 -38.34
C ALA A 874 9.76 -10.97 -38.88
N CYS A 875 10.06 -10.58 -40.11
CA CYS A 875 9.79 -9.24 -40.66
C CYS A 875 8.32 -8.82 -40.51
N SER A 876 7.38 -9.69 -40.85
CA SER A 876 5.94 -9.38 -40.70
C SER A 876 5.55 -9.09 -39.23
N ALA A 877 6.12 -9.83 -38.29
CA ALA A 877 5.84 -9.60 -36.86
C ALA A 877 6.46 -8.28 -36.36
N ILE A 878 7.66 -7.93 -36.84
CA ILE A 878 8.35 -6.69 -36.54
C ILE A 878 7.54 -5.49 -37.05
N GLN A 879 7.13 -5.53 -38.33
CA GLN A 879 6.38 -4.45 -38.96
C GLN A 879 4.98 -4.24 -38.35
N ASN A 880 4.34 -5.32 -37.89
CA ASN A 880 3.05 -5.27 -37.22
C ASN A 880 3.15 -4.93 -35.70
N GLY A 881 4.33 -4.61 -35.20
CA GLY A 881 4.53 -4.25 -33.80
C GLY A 881 4.38 -5.40 -32.79
N MET A 882 4.32 -6.65 -33.28
CA MET A 882 4.23 -7.85 -32.44
C MET A 882 5.59 -8.41 -32.02
N TYR A 883 6.67 -7.76 -32.44
CA TYR A 883 8.05 -8.17 -32.19
C TYR A 883 8.86 -6.96 -31.72
N LEU A 884 9.45 -7.03 -30.55
CA LEU A 884 10.29 -5.97 -30.00
C LEU A 884 11.74 -6.24 -30.41
N LEU A 885 12.27 -5.41 -31.29
CA LEU A 885 13.65 -5.48 -31.77
C LEU A 885 14.46 -4.30 -31.21
N PHE A 886 15.51 -4.59 -30.44
CA PHE A 886 16.49 -3.62 -30.00
C PHE A 886 17.77 -3.76 -30.83
N TYR A 887 18.12 -2.71 -31.58
CA TYR A 887 19.22 -2.72 -32.53
C TYR A 887 19.84 -1.32 -32.68
N ASP A 888 21.00 -1.24 -33.35
CA ASP A 888 21.63 0.01 -33.73
C ASP A 888 21.53 0.22 -35.24
N LYS A 889 21.30 1.46 -35.69
CA LYS A 889 21.16 1.84 -37.11
C LYS A 889 22.41 1.53 -37.96
N THR A 890 23.54 1.25 -37.33
CA THR A 890 24.83 0.93 -38.00
C THR A 890 25.02 -0.55 -38.26
N GLN A 891 24.16 -1.42 -37.75
CA GLN A 891 24.25 -2.88 -37.88
C GLN A 891 23.80 -3.35 -39.28
N ASP A 892 24.41 -4.43 -39.77
CA ASP A 892 24.04 -5.05 -41.07
C ASP A 892 22.79 -5.94 -40.91
N ILE A 893 21.62 -5.30 -40.99
CA ILE A 893 20.33 -5.94 -40.87
C ILE A 893 19.70 -6.10 -42.26
N ARG A 894 19.34 -7.34 -42.61
CA ARG A 894 18.80 -7.72 -43.94
C ARG A 894 17.42 -8.37 -43.79
N GLY A 895 16.71 -8.46 -44.91
CA GLY A 895 15.48 -9.24 -45.04
C GLY A 895 14.24 -8.55 -44.39
N CYS A 896 14.39 -7.33 -43.86
CA CYS A 896 13.28 -6.58 -43.31
C CYS A 896 13.53 -5.08 -43.42
N ASP A 897 12.54 -4.34 -43.90
CA ASP A 897 12.58 -2.89 -43.87
C ASP A 897 12.13 -2.42 -42.46
N ILE A 898 13.11 -1.99 -41.69
CA ILE A 898 12.92 -1.47 -40.32
C ILE A 898 13.13 0.05 -40.22
N LEU A 899 13.33 0.74 -41.38
CA LEU A 899 13.45 2.18 -41.44
C LEU A 899 12.13 2.84 -40.99
N GLY A 900 12.16 3.51 -39.87
CA GLY A 900 11.00 4.15 -39.24
C GLY A 900 10.43 3.41 -38.03
N ILE A 901 10.95 2.25 -37.68
CA ILE A 901 10.66 1.59 -36.39
C ILE A 901 11.68 2.13 -35.37
N GLU A 902 11.38 3.27 -34.77
CA GLU A 902 12.11 3.77 -33.60
C GLU A 902 11.54 3.09 -32.37
N ARG A 903 12.32 2.22 -31.74
CA ARG A 903 12.00 1.66 -30.41
C ARG A 903 13.28 1.53 -29.57
#